data_9e3a8155f503fd169a13bd7baef2d3af
#
_entry.id   9e3a8155f503fd169a13bd7baef2d3af
#
_cell.length_a   1.000
_cell.length_b   1.000
_cell.length_c   1.000
_cell.angle_alpha   90.00
_cell.angle_beta   90.00
_cell.angle_gamma   90.00
#
_symmetry.space_group_name_H-M   'P 1'
#
loop_
_entity.id
_entity.type
_entity.pdbx_description
1 polymer ?
#
loop_
_entity_poly.entity_id
_entity_poly.type
_entity_poly.pdbx_seq_one_letter_code
_entity_poly.pdbx_strand_id
1 'polypeptide(L)'
;MTARTSPGAARIPAAAPPMTGTTPGQAAAAAGRPAAAAAARAALDRATGHLLSLQHPAGWWQGELETNVTMDAEDLLLREFLGVRTAGQTAAAARWIRSCQRADGTWANFRGGDADLSTTVEAYVALRLAGDPADAEHMRRAAGWIRRAGGIEATRVFTRIWLALFGLWSWDDLPVMPPEIIYLPCWFPLNVYDWACWARQTIVPLTVVNSFRPVHPLPFGLPELHVPTTGPYGRRDRGDLNDPWSRAFRGLDKALHGYERRLRPSLPATAMRTAALRRCAEWIIARQERDGCWGGIQPPWVYSLMALHLLGYGLDHPIIKRGLEGLDRFTIWADTPDGPVRRLEACQSPVWDTVLAMIALSDAGLPPEHEALRSAAAWVLGEEIRGPGDWQVRRRDLQPSGWAFEFDNDNYPDIDDTAEAILALRRVNLPDSADAGAAGTAGAAVAARERALRWLNGMQSGDGGWAAFDADNTGTLVTKLPFCDFGEVIDPPSADVTAHTIEALAAEGRAGTLPVRRGVVWLLRNQEPDGSWFGRWGANYIYGTGAVVPALIAAGVQPGKPAIRRAVRWLIEHQNADGGWGEDLRSYTDPSWAGRGESTASQTAWALLALIAAGDPEAMRAADRGVAWLADTQREDGGWDEPVFTGTGFPGDFYINYHLYRIVFPVSALGRYLGSRR
;
A
#
# COMPACT_ATOMS: atom_id res chain seq x y z
N MET A 1 -27.22 28.74 -42.38
CA MET A 1 -28.66 28.92 -42.08
C MET A 1 -29.11 27.70 -41.32
N THR A 2 -29.28 27.78 -40.11
CA THR A 2 -30.37 27.92 -39.17
C THR A 2 -29.85 27.86 -37.72
N ALA A 3 -30.09 28.90 -36.98
CA ALA A 3 -29.78 29.07 -35.58
C ALA A 3 -30.66 28.16 -34.70
N ARG A 4 -30.11 27.63 -33.60
CA ARG A 4 -30.87 27.15 -32.45
C ARG A 4 -30.49 27.92 -31.21
N THR A 5 -31.49 28.53 -30.63
CA THR A 5 -31.55 29.42 -29.47
C THR A 5 -31.22 28.71 -28.16
N SER A 6 -30.46 29.39 -27.30
CA SER A 6 -30.23 29.07 -25.88
C SER A 6 -31.42 29.51 -25.01
N PRO A 7 -31.73 28.82 -23.90
CA PRO A 7 -32.65 29.32 -22.89
C PRO A 7 -31.90 29.97 -21.72
N GLY A 8 -32.43 31.08 -21.32
CA GLY A 8 -32.44 31.99 -20.23
C GLY A 8 -31.61 31.78 -18.98
N ALA A 9 -30.82 32.80 -18.69
CA ALA A 9 -30.14 33.01 -17.42
C ALA A 9 -31.13 33.42 -16.32
N ALA A 10 -31.13 32.74 -15.18
CA ALA A 10 -31.80 33.15 -13.97
C ALA A 10 -31.01 34.23 -13.24
N ARG A 11 -31.67 35.32 -12.90
CA ARG A 11 -31.12 36.50 -12.17
C ARG A 11 -30.89 36.14 -10.71
N ILE A 12 -29.67 36.42 -10.22
CA ILE A 12 -29.30 36.43 -8.79
C ILE A 12 -29.76 37.80 -8.19
N PRO A 13 -30.40 37.82 -7.00
CA PRO A 13 -30.74 39.08 -6.35
C PRO A 13 -29.54 39.78 -5.71
N ALA A 14 -29.54 41.12 -5.72
CA ALA A 14 -28.50 41.98 -5.21
C ALA A 14 -28.30 41.90 -3.68
N ALA A 15 -27.03 41.99 -3.25
CA ALA A 15 -26.61 42.01 -1.88
C ALA A 15 -27.02 43.33 -1.17
N ALA A 16 -27.43 43.21 0.10
CA ALA A 16 -27.70 44.30 1.02
C ALA A 16 -26.39 44.96 1.54
N PRO A 17 -26.39 46.24 1.95
CA PRO A 17 -25.17 46.94 2.38
C PRO A 17 -24.67 46.50 3.77
N PRO A 18 -23.37 46.67 4.08
CA PRO A 18 -22.78 46.19 5.32
C PRO A 18 -23.19 47.06 6.53
N MET A 19 -23.64 46.36 7.57
CA MET A 19 -23.82 46.95 8.90
C MET A 19 -22.46 47.06 9.61
N THR A 20 -22.07 48.26 9.97
CA THR A 20 -20.92 48.56 10.84
C THR A 20 -21.29 48.21 12.30
N GLY A 21 -20.82 47.07 12.76
CA GLY A 21 -20.94 46.66 14.16
C GLY A 21 -19.59 46.12 14.64
N THR A 22 -19.04 46.75 15.67
CA THR A 22 -17.80 46.38 16.36
C THR A 22 -17.82 44.94 16.83
N THR A 23 -16.77 44.21 16.47
CA THR A 23 -16.61 42.75 16.62
C THR A 23 -16.38 42.30 18.08
N PRO A 24 -17.22 41.46 18.66
CA PRO A 24 -16.93 40.70 19.91
C PRO A 24 -16.02 39.47 19.71
N GLY A 25 -15.54 39.22 18.49
CA GLY A 25 -14.87 37.94 18.15
C GLY A 25 -13.42 37.76 18.62
N GLN A 26 -12.71 38.84 18.92
CA GLN A 26 -11.28 38.75 19.31
C GLN A 26 -11.08 38.39 20.80
N ALA A 27 -11.98 38.78 21.68
CA ALA A 27 -11.91 38.44 23.12
C ALA A 27 -12.35 37.01 23.42
N ALA A 28 -13.35 36.47 22.69
CA ALA A 28 -13.81 35.08 22.81
C ALA A 28 -12.77 34.08 22.29
N ALA A 29 -12.05 34.42 21.21
CA ALA A 29 -11.00 33.58 20.67
C ALA A 29 -9.76 33.48 21.61
N ALA A 30 -9.48 34.52 22.42
CA ALA A 30 -8.38 34.48 23.38
C ALA A 30 -8.72 33.67 24.67
N ALA A 31 -9.98 33.68 25.07
CA ALA A 31 -10.44 32.89 26.25
C ALA A 31 -10.62 31.39 25.98
N GLY A 32 -10.82 30.97 24.73
CA GLY A 32 -10.94 29.56 24.34
C GLY A 32 -9.60 28.82 24.17
N ARG A 33 -8.48 29.55 23.95
CA ARG A 33 -7.16 28.93 23.70
C ARG A 33 -6.60 28.07 24.84
N PRO A 34 -6.67 28.45 26.14
CA PRO A 34 -6.21 27.62 27.23
C PRO A 34 -7.03 26.33 27.37
N ALA A 35 -8.34 26.38 27.14
CA ALA A 35 -9.23 25.23 27.21
C ALA A 35 -8.94 24.23 26.06
N ALA A 36 -8.72 24.72 24.85
CA ALA A 36 -8.34 23.87 23.71
C ALA A 36 -6.98 23.18 23.90
N ALA A 37 -5.99 23.90 24.44
CA ALA A 37 -4.69 23.32 24.76
C ALA A 37 -4.77 22.27 25.89
N ALA A 38 -5.63 22.46 26.88
CA ALA A 38 -5.89 21.50 27.94
C ALA A 38 -6.59 20.23 27.41
N ALA A 39 -7.59 20.37 26.53
CA ALA A 39 -8.25 19.25 25.87
C ALA A 39 -7.28 18.45 24.98
N ALA A 40 -6.43 19.15 24.20
CA ALA A 40 -5.39 18.53 23.40
C ALA A 40 -4.38 17.74 24.26
N ARG A 41 -3.98 18.30 25.40
CA ARG A 41 -3.10 17.61 26.35
C ARG A 41 -3.73 16.36 26.90
N ALA A 42 -4.97 16.45 27.38
CA ALA A 42 -5.68 15.29 27.91
C ALA A 42 -5.89 14.20 26.84
N ALA A 43 -6.18 14.59 25.59
CA ALA A 43 -6.26 13.64 24.49
C ALA A 43 -4.91 12.98 24.19
N LEU A 44 -3.83 13.75 24.15
CA LEU A 44 -2.48 13.24 23.94
C LEU A 44 -2.09 12.25 25.04
N ASP A 45 -2.34 12.58 26.30
CA ASP A 45 -1.96 11.72 27.44
C ASP A 45 -2.69 10.38 27.39
N ARG A 46 -4.00 10.35 27.05
CA ARG A 46 -4.77 9.10 26.87
C ARG A 46 -4.24 8.30 25.66
N ALA A 47 -4.01 8.95 24.52
CA ALA A 47 -3.53 8.28 23.32
C ALA A 47 -2.13 7.72 23.48
N THR A 48 -1.25 8.44 24.18
CA THR A 48 0.10 7.97 24.55
C THR A 48 0.03 6.72 25.42
N GLY A 49 -0.83 6.72 26.46
CA GLY A 49 -1.06 5.55 27.30
C GLY A 49 -1.59 4.35 26.51
N HIS A 50 -2.53 4.59 25.60
CA HIS A 50 -3.07 3.56 24.72
C HIS A 50 -1.98 2.99 23.78
N LEU A 51 -1.21 3.84 23.09
CA LEU A 51 -0.13 3.40 22.20
C LEU A 51 0.92 2.58 22.96
N LEU A 52 1.31 2.99 24.16
CA LEU A 52 2.25 2.24 25.00
C LEU A 52 1.69 0.86 25.38
N SER A 53 0.38 0.74 25.63
CA SER A 53 -0.24 -0.55 25.97
C SER A 53 -0.25 -1.56 24.83
N LEU A 54 -0.08 -1.11 23.59
CA LEU A 54 -0.02 -1.95 22.39
C LEU A 54 1.38 -2.48 22.07
N GLN A 55 2.42 -2.03 22.81
CA GLN A 55 3.78 -2.50 22.55
C GLN A 55 3.92 -3.99 22.87
N HIS A 56 4.44 -4.74 21.92
CA HIS A 56 4.81 -6.14 22.14
C HIS A 56 5.97 -6.25 23.13
N PRO A 57 6.02 -7.29 23.99
CA PRO A 57 7.11 -7.46 24.96
C PRO A 57 8.53 -7.50 24.37
N ALA A 58 8.66 -7.85 23.08
CA ALA A 58 9.93 -7.79 22.36
C ALA A 58 10.31 -6.38 21.86
N GLY A 59 9.47 -5.37 22.08
CA GLY A 59 9.78 -3.97 21.81
C GLY A 59 9.08 -3.36 20.59
N TRP A 60 8.49 -4.14 19.70
CA TRP A 60 7.86 -3.66 18.49
C TRP A 60 6.36 -3.37 18.64
N TRP A 61 5.77 -2.66 17.66
CA TRP A 61 4.32 -2.48 17.46
C TRP A 61 3.91 -3.07 16.12
N GLN A 62 2.67 -3.54 16.07
CA GLN A 62 2.04 -4.00 14.83
C GLN A 62 0.53 -3.76 14.90
N GLY A 63 0.00 -3.07 13.91
CA GLY A 63 -1.45 -2.97 13.65
C GLY A 63 -1.89 -4.00 12.63
N GLU A 64 -3.19 -4.32 12.63
CA GLU A 64 -3.77 -5.10 11.53
C GLU A 64 -3.76 -4.28 10.23
N LEU A 65 -3.42 -4.92 9.12
CA LEU A 65 -3.54 -4.38 7.77
C LEU A 65 -4.76 -5.01 7.08
N GLU A 66 -5.94 -4.47 7.39
CA GLU A 66 -7.20 -4.95 6.84
C GLU A 66 -7.30 -4.64 5.34
N THR A 67 -7.71 -5.63 4.55
CA THR A 67 -7.84 -5.52 3.10
C THR A 67 -9.22 -5.98 2.63
N ASN A 68 -9.41 -6.09 1.32
CA ASN A 68 -10.64 -6.64 0.74
C ASN A 68 -10.60 -8.18 0.70
N VAL A 69 -11.75 -8.78 0.43
CA VAL A 69 -11.98 -10.24 0.51
C VAL A 69 -11.25 -11.07 -0.56
N THR A 70 -10.53 -10.47 -1.50
CA THR A 70 -9.77 -11.25 -2.49
C THR A 70 -8.67 -12.05 -1.83
N MET A 71 -8.02 -11.51 -0.78
CA MET A 71 -7.01 -12.24 -0.01
C MET A 71 -7.57 -13.51 0.60
N ASP A 72 -8.78 -13.45 1.16
CA ASP A 72 -9.46 -14.59 1.77
C ASP A 72 -9.92 -15.60 0.73
N ALA A 73 -10.44 -15.11 -0.41
CA ALA A 73 -10.90 -15.96 -1.51
C ALA A 73 -9.72 -16.72 -2.14
N GLU A 74 -8.63 -16.04 -2.45
CA GLU A 74 -7.44 -16.62 -3.04
C GLU A 74 -6.73 -17.60 -2.09
N ASP A 75 -6.71 -17.35 -0.78
CA ASP A 75 -6.19 -18.30 0.20
C ASP A 75 -7.00 -19.60 0.24
N LEU A 76 -8.34 -19.52 0.19
CA LEU A 76 -9.18 -20.70 0.10
C LEU A 76 -8.95 -21.47 -1.21
N LEU A 77 -8.79 -20.77 -2.32
CA LEU A 77 -8.48 -21.38 -3.62
C LEU A 77 -7.09 -22.02 -3.65
N LEU A 78 -6.07 -21.37 -3.07
CA LEU A 78 -4.74 -21.96 -2.92
C LEU A 78 -4.80 -23.25 -2.11
N ARG A 79 -5.47 -23.21 -0.96
CA ARG A 79 -5.59 -24.40 -0.08
C ARG A 79 -6.36 -25.54 -0.73
N GLU A 80 -7.36 -25.23 -1.55
CA GLU A 80 -8.06 -26.23 -2.38
C GLU A 80 -7.11 -26.82 -3.44
N PHE A 81 -6.38 -25.97 -4.15
CA PHE A 81 -5.42 -26.37 -5.17
C PHE A 81 -4.33 -27.31 -4.61
N LEU A 82 -3.83 -27.04 -3.41
CA LEU A 82 -2.82 -27.84 -2.71
C LEU A 82 -3.41 -29.04 -1.96
N GLY A 83 -4.73 -29.15 -1.86
CA GLY A 83 -5.40 -30.25 -1.12
C GLY A 83 -5.26 -30.15 0.41
N VAL A 84 -5.02 -28.96 0.96
CA VAL A 84 -4.82 -28.71 2.41
C VAL A 84 -5.95 -27.90 3.04
N ARG A 85 -7.02 -27.61 2.31
CA ARG A 85 -8.18 -26.85 2.79
C ARG A 85 -8.94 -27.65 3.87
N THR A 86 -9.29 -27.00 4.97
CA THR A 86 -10.08 -27.60 6.05
C THR A 86 -11.50 -27.02 6.11
N ALA A 87 -12.46 -27.81 6.60
CA ALA A 87 -13.84 -27.36 6.74
C ALA A 87 -13.99 -26.18 7.72
N GLY A 88 -13.20 -26.17 8.81
CA GLY A 88 -13.23 -25.11 9.83
C GLY A 88 -12.75 -23.76 9.29
N GLN A 89 -11.59 -23.76 8.62
CA GLN A 89 -11.04 -22.56 7.96
C GLN A 89 -12.00 -22.03 6.89
N THR A 90 -12.54 -22.92 6.06
CA THR A 90 -13.50 -22.57 5.01
C THR A 90 -14.75 -21.91 5.56
N ALA A 91 -15.33 -22.49 6.61
CA ALA A 91 -16.54 -21.94 7.22
C ALA A 91 -16.30 -20.56 7.86
N ALA A 92 -15.15 -20.36 8.51
CA ALA A 92 -14.78 -19.10 9.12
C ALA A 92 -14.49 -18.00 8.08
N ALA A 93 -13.73 -18.30 7.01
CA ALA A 93 -13.48 -17.36 5.92
C ALA A 93 -14.77 -17.03 5.15
N ALA A 94 -15.63 -18.02 4.89
CA ALA A 94 -16.92 -17.77 4.24
C ALA A 94 -17.84 -16.86 5.06
N ARG A 95 -17.84 -16.94 6.42
CA ARG A 95 -18.57 -16.00 7.26
C ARG A 95 -18.04 -14.57 7.09
N TRP A 96 -16.72 -14.40 7.07
CA TRP A 96 -16.10 -13.10 6.82
C TRP A 96 -16.49 -12.56 5.44
N ILE A 97 -16.30 -13.34 4.38
CA ILE A 97 -16.64 -12.93 3.01
C ILE A 97 -18.10 -12.51 2.88
N ARG A 98 -19.05 -13.28 3.51
CA ARG A 98 -20.49 -12.91 3.52
C ARG A 98 -20.76 -11.62 4.31
N SER A 99 -20.06 -11.39 5.42
CA SER A 99 -20.24 -10.16 6.22
C SER A 99 -19.79 -8.90 5.49
N CYS A 100 -18.87 -9.02 4.52
CA CYS A 100 -18.41 -7.93 3.67
C CYS A 100 -19.29 -7.71 2.43
N GLN A 101 -20.31 -8.56 2.20
CA GLN A 101 -21.19 -8.43 1.05
C GLN A 101 -22.08 -7.20 1.15
N ARG A 102 -22.11 -6.40 0.11
CA ARG A 102 -22.94 -5.19 0.01
C ARG A 102 -24.43 -5.55 -0.20
N ALA A 103 -25.32 -4.59 0.05
CA ALA A 103 -26.75 -4.79 -0.12
C ALA A 103 -27.15 -5.15 -1.57
N ASP A 104 -26.38 -4.68 -2.56
CA ASP A 104 -26.57 -5.00 -3.97
C ASP A 104 -26.02 -6.38 -4.37
N GLY A 105 -25.42 -7.12 -3.45
CA GLY A 105 -24.86 -8.44 -3.64
C GLY A 105 -23.41 -8.46 -4.08
N THR A 106 -22.74 -7.32 -4.15
CA THR A 106 -21.36 -7.18 -4.63
C THR A 106 -20.34 -7.05 -3.50
N TRP A 107 -19.05 -7.02 -3.87
CA TRP A 107 -17.94 -6.65 -3.02
C TRP A 107 -17.14 -5.51 -3.67
N ALA A 108 -16.51 -4.70 -2.85
CA ALA A 108 -15.68 -3.57 -3.26
C ALA A 108 -14.22 -3.80 -2.85
N ASN A 109 -13.31 -3.01 -3.42
CA ASN A 109 -11.89 -3.05 -3.08
C ASN A 109 -11.58 -2.37 -1.73
N PHE A 110 -12.51 -1.58 -1.20
CA PHE A 110 -12.42 -0.95 0.11
C PHE A 110 -13.81 -0.66 0.65
N ARG A 111 -13.90 -0.46 1.96
CA ARG A 111 -15.18 -0.16 2.63
C ARG A 111 -15.77 1.17 2.12
N GLY A 112 -17.00 1.13 1.66
CA GLY A 112 -17.68 2.30 1.07
C GLY A 112 -17.36 2.57 -0.40
N GLY A 113 -16.40 1.84 -0.98
CA GLY A 113 -16.05 1.95 -2.40
C GLY A 113 -17.10 1.40 -3.36
N ASP A 114 -16.90 1.63 -4.64
CA ASP A 114 -17.75 1.08 -5.69
C ASP A 114 -17.57 -0.43 -5.83
N ALA A 115 -18.57 -1.11 -6.37
CA ALA A 115 -18.50 -2.54 -6.63
C ALA A 115 -17.38 -2.86 -7.64
N ASP A 116 -16.47 -3.78 -7.29
CA ASP A 116 -15.44 -4.29 -8.20
C ASP A 116 -15.82 -5.65 -8.75
N LEU A 117 -15.66 -5.81 -10.08
CA LEU A 117 -16.07 -7.03 -10.76
C LEU A 117 -15.19 -8.22 -10.40
N SER A 118 -13.88 -8.05 -10.36
CA SER A 118 -12.94 -9.13 -10.10
C SER A 118 -13.05 -9.59 -8.64
N THR A 119 -13.10 -8.66 -7.69
CA THR A 119 -13.34 -8.94 -6.26
C THR A 119 -14.68 -9.66 -6.05
N THR A 120 -15.73 -9.23 -6.76
CA THR A 120 -17.06 -9.87 -6.66
C THR A 120 -17.04 -11.29 -7.21
N VAL A 121 -16.33 -11.55 -8.31
CA VAL A 121 -16.21 -12.91 -8.91
C VAL A 121 -15.41 -13.82 -7.99
N GLU A 122 -14.29 -13.38 -7.44
CA GLU A 122 -13.45 -14.17 -6.54
C GLU A 122 -14.18 -14.51 -5.25
N ALA A 123 -14.85 -13.55 -4.63
CA ALA A 123 -15.72 -13.78 -3.48
C ALA A 123 -16.85 -14.78 -3.78
N TYR A 124 -17.49 -14.65 -4.95
CA TYR A 124 -18.52 -15.57 -5.40
C TYR A 124 -18.00 -17.01 -5.50
N VAL A 125 -16.84 -17.21 -6.15
CA VAL A 125 -16.22 -18.53 -6.31
C VAL A 125 -15.84 -19.14 -4.96
N ALA A 126 -15.27 -18.33 -4.06
CA ALA A 126 -14.93 -18.80 -2.71
C ALA A 126 -16.17 -19.22 -1.90
N LEU A 127 -17.28 -18.50 -2.02
CA LEU A 127 -18.55 -18.90 -1.39
C LEU A 127 -19.15 -20.16 -2.03
N ARG A 128 -19.06 -20.33 -3.36
CA ARG A 128 -19.43 -21.59 -4.02
C ARG A 128 -18.57 -22.75 -3.52
N LEU A 129 -17.26 -22.54 -3.35
CA LEU A 129 -16.36 -23.53 -2.77
C LEU A 129 -16.69 -23.85 -1.31
N ALA A 130 -17.21 -22.88 -0.55
CA ALA A 130 -17.68 -23.07 0.81
C ALA A 130 -19.05 -23.78 0.90
N GLY A 131 -19.73 -24.02 -0.23
CA GLY A 131 -20.99 -24.75 -0.32
C GLY A 131 -22.22 -23.87 -0.51
N ASP A 132 -22.08 -22.59 -0.74
CA ASP A 132 -23.24 -21.71 -1.00
C ASP A 132 -23.87 -22.09 -2.36
N PRO A 133 -25.16 -22.40 -2.40
CA PRO A 133 -25.83 -22.76 -3.65
C PRO A 133 -26.01 -21.53 -4.54
N ALA A 134 -25.87 -21.69 -5.87
CA ALA A 134 -25.98 -20.59 -6.84
C ALA A 134 -27.35 -19.90 -6.80
N ASP A 135 -28.38 -20.61 -6.39
CA ASP A 135 -29.76 -20.13 -6.26
C ASP A 135 -30.08 -19.47 -4.91
N ALA A 136 -29.13 -19.42 -3.96
CA ALA A 136 -29.27 -18.61 -2.76
C ALA A 136 -29.46 -17.12 -3.12
N GLU A 137 -30.25 -16.39 -2.37
CA GLU A 137 -30.61 -15.02 -2.73
C GLU A 137 -29.40 -14.09 -2.87
N HIS A 138 -28.46 -14.15 -1.93
CA HIS A 138 -27.24 -13.35 -1.97
C HIS A 138 -26.35 -13.70 -3.19
N MET A 139 -26.28 -14.99 -3.55
CA MET A 139 -25.53 -15.46 -4.72
C MET A 139 -26.21 -15.05 -6.03
N ARG A 140 -27.56 -15.12 -6.10
CA ARG A 140 -28.30 -14.64 -7.29
C ARG A 140 -28.13 -13.14 -7.51
N ARG A 141 -28.11 -12.33 -6.45
CA ARG A 141 -27.84 -10.89 -6.56
C ARG A 141 -26.45 -10.64 -7.13
N ALA A 142 -25.44 -11.29 -6.59
CA ALA A 142 -24.06 -11.19 -7.10
C ALA A 142 -23.98 -11.62 -8.58
N ALA A 143 -24.48 -12.79 -8.95
CA ALA A 143 -24.47 -13.30 -10.32
C ALA A 143 -25.21 -12.36 -11.29
N GLY A 144 -26.35 -11.79 -10.88
CA GLY A 144 -27.08 -10.82 -11.65
C GLY A 144 -26.28 -9.55 -11.92
N TRP A 145 -25.56 -9.04 -10.92
CA TRP A 145 -24.70 -7.88 -11.07
C TRP A 145 -23.48 -8.19 -11.94
N ILE A 146 -22.76 -9.32 -11.70
CA ILE A 146 -21.61 -9.78 -12.49
C ILE A 146 -21.96 -9.79 -13.99
N ARG A 147 -23.10 -10.38 -14.37
CA ARG A 147 -23.53 -10.40 -15.79
C ARG A 147 -23.74 -8.99 -16.36
N ARG A 148 -24.35 -8.08 -15.59
CA ARG A 148 -24.54 -6.69 -16.05
C ARG A 148 -23.22 -5.95 -16.19
N ALA A 149 -22.23 -6.27 -15.36
CA ALA A 149 -20.89 -5.69 -15.40
C ALA A 149 -19.99 -6.27 -16.52
N GLY A 150 -20.47 -7.30 -17.25
CA GLY A 150 -19.76 -7.88 -18.40
C GLY A 150 -19.35 -9.33 -18.22
N GLY A 151 -19.79 -9.99 -17.13
CA GLY A 151 -19.49 -11.39 -16.86
C GLY A 151 -18.04 -11.63 -16.42
N ILE A 152 -17.69 -12.90 -16.24
CA ILE A 152 -16.30 -13.29 -15.92
C ILE A 152 -15.34 -12.93 -17.06
N GLU A 153 -15.85 -12.70 -18.26
CA GLU A 153 -15.11 -12.26 -19.44
C GLU A 153 -14.49 -10.86 -19.31
N ALA A 154 -15.04 -10.03 -18.42
CA ALA A 154 -14.57 -8.67 -18.19
C ALA A 154 -13.71 -8.52 -16.90
N THR A 155 -13.38 -9.62 -16.24
CA THR A 155 -12.50 -9.61 -15.05
C THR A 155 -11.03 -9.38 -15.43
N ARG A 156 -10.20 -9.07 -14.44
CA ARG A 156 -8.74 -8.97 -14.60
C ARG A 156 -8.12 -10.32 -14.99
N VAL A 157 -6.96 -10.29 -15.62
CA VAL A 157 -6.22 -11.51 -16.02
C VAL A 157 -5.96 -12.40 -14.81
N PHE A 158 -5.62 -11.85 -13.65
CA PHE A 158 -5.36 -12.63 -12.44
C PHE A 158 -6.58 -13.42 -11.97
N THR A 159 -7.76 -12.80 -11.93
CA THR A 159 -9.01 -13.52 -11.63
C THR A 159 -9.25 -14.66 -12.61
N ARG A 160 -9.01 -14.43 -13.92
CA ARG A 160 -9.14 -15.48 -14.95
C ARG A 160 -8.10 -16.58 -14.81
N ILE A 161 -6.89 -16.28 -14.31
CA ILE A 161 -5.87 -17.31 -13.95
C ILE A 161 -6.41 -18.21 -12.83
N TRP A 162 -6.97 -17.62 -11.76
CA TRP A 162 -7.61 -18.39 -10.69
C TRP A 162 -8.74 -19.29 -11.23
N LEU A 163 -9.58 -18.75 -12.09
CA LEU A 163 -10.64 -19.55 -12.73
C LEU A 163 -10.07 -20.68 -13.61
N ALA A 164 -8.99 -20.46 -14.33
CA ALA A 164 -8.37 -21.46 -15.19
C ALA A 164 -7.72 -22.59 -14.40
N LEU A 165 -7.17 -22.32 -13.20
CA LEU A 165 -6.66 -23.35 -12.29
C LEU A 165 -7.71 -24.40 -11.93
N PHE A 166 -8.98 -24.02 -11.96
CA PHE A 166 -10.10 -24.90 -11.62
C PHE A 166 -10.96 -25.31 -12.81
N GLY A 167 -10.52 -25.03 -14.05
CA GLY A 167 -11.25 -25.39 -15.28
C GLY A 167 -12.51 -24.54 -15.53
N LEU A 168 -12.64 -23.42 -14.83
CA LEU A 168 -13.74 -22.44 -14.97
C LEU A 168 -13.45 -21.38 -16.04
N TRP A 169 -12.22 -21.34 -16.56
CA TRP A 169 -11.75 -20.54 -17.69
C TRP A 169 -10.75 -21.33 -18.52
N SER A 170 -10.59 -20.98 -19.80
CA SER A 170 -9.63 -21.66 -20.68
C SER A 170 -8.22 -21.04 -20.57
N TRP A 171 -7.20 -21.86 -20.36
CA TRP A 171 -5.80 -21.43 -20.45
C TRP A 171 -5.42 -20.88 -21.85
N ASP A 172 -6.12 -21.30 -22.91
CA ASP A 172 -5.88 -20.80 -24.25
C ASP A 172 -6.38 -19.36 -24.48
N ASP A 173 -7.25 -18.88 -23.58
CA ASP A 173 -7.78 -17.50 -23.60
C ASP A 173 -7.04 -16.56 -22.62
N LEU A 174 -5.93 -17.03 -22.03
CA LEU A 174 -5.04 -16.23 -21.18
C LEU A 174 -3.77 -15.85 -21.93
N PRO A 175 -3.16 -14.69 -21.64
CA PRO A 175 -1.87 -14.33 -22.22
C PRO A 175 -0.77 -15.36 -21.92
N VAL A 176 0.13 -15.58 -22.87
CA VAL A 176 1.28 -16.47 -22.69
C VAL A 176 2.37 -15.78 -21.89
N MET A 177 2.78 -16.40 -20.79
CA MET A 177 3.86 -15.93 -19.92
C MET A 177 5.04 -16.92 -19.98
N PRO A 178 6.00 -16.76 -20.90
CA PRO A 178 7.07 -17.74 -21.09
C PRO A 178 8.12 -17.64 -19.98
N PRO A 179 8.51 -18.74 -19.30
CA PRO A 179 9.53 -18.72 -18.25
C PRO A 179 10.93 -18.38 -18.81
N GLU A 180 11.12 -18.41 -20.11
CA GLU A 180 12.36 -18.01 -20.77
C GLU A 180 12.72 -16.54 -20.57
N ILE A 181 11.79 -15.67 -20.16
CA ILE A 181 12.07 -14.28 -19.76
C ILE A 181 13.13 -14.20 -18.65
N ILE A 182 13.30 -15.26 -17.84
CA ILE A 182 14.31 -15.32 -16.77
C ILE A 182 15.76 -15.22 -17.29
N TYR A 183 15.96 -15.47 -18.58
CA TYR A 183 17.27 -15.36 -19.23
C TYR A 183 17.56 -14.00 -19.83
N LEU A 184 16.57 -13.11 -19.89
CA LEU A 184 16.78 -11.75 -20.41
C LEU A 184 17.75 -11.00 -19.50
N PRO A 185 18.87 -10.50 -20.02
CA PRO A 185 19.81 -9.75 -19.21
C PRO A 185 19.24 -8.39 -18.81
N CYS A 186 19.67 -7.83 -17.69
CA CYS A 186 19.12 -6.60 -17.09
C CYS A 186 19.21 -5.34 -17.99
N TRP A 187 20.00 -5.37 -19.08
CA TRP A 187 20.08 -4.29 -20.07
C TRP A 187 19.08 -4.48 -21.24
N PHE A 188 18.46 -5.66 -21.36
CA PHE A 188 17.50 -5.94 -22.43
C PHE A 188 16.07 -5.54 -21.96
N PRO A 189 15.27 -4.89 -22.83
CA PRO A 189 13.90 -4.55 -22.47
C PRO A 189 13.07 -5.77 -22.08
N LEU A 190 12.10 -5.58 -21.17
CA LEU A 190 11.23 -6.64 -20.64
C LEU A 190 11.98 -7.74 -19.86
N ASN A 191 13.14 -7.42 -19.31
CA ASN A 191 13.82 -8.30 -18.36
C ASN A 191 13.08 -8.29 -16.99
N VAL A 192 13.34 -9.28 -16.15
CA VAL A 192 12.66 -9.44 -14.86
C VAL A 192 12.77 -8.19 -13.95
N TYR A 193 13.85 -7.42 -14.07
CA TYR A 193 14.09 -6.22 -13.25
C TYR A 193 13.51 -4.92 -13.85
N ASP A 194 12.77 -5.00 -14.95
CA ASP A 194 11.96 -3.88 -15.42
C ASP A 194 10.60 -3.80 -14.68
N TRP A 195 10.19 -4.87 -14.02
CA TRP A 195 9.07 -4.87 -13.09
C TRP A 195 9.54 -4.50 -11.68
N ALA A 196 8.66 -3.86 -10.91
CA ALA A 196 8.84 -3.61 -9.49
C ALA A 196 9.01 -4.94 -8.69
N CYS A 197 9.54 -4.85 -7.48
CA CYS A 197 9.85 -6.03 -6.65
C CYS A 197 8.63 -6.95 -6.45
N TRP A 198 7.48 -6.41 -6.09
CA TRP A 198 6.22 -7.16 -5.91
C TRP A 198 5.73 -7.80 -7.20
N ALA A 199 5.86 -7.10 -8.33
CA ALA A 199 5.43 -7.61 -9.63
C ALA A 199 6.35 -8.72 -10.13
N ARG A 200 7.70 -8.57 -10.05
CA ARG A 200 8.62 -9.61 -10.50
C ARG A 200 8.51 -10.90 -9.70
N GLN A 201 8.27 -10.79 -8.38
CA GLN A 201 8.06 -11.94 -7.51
C GLN A 201 6.70 -12.65 -7.74
N THR A 202 5.75 -11.98 -8.36
CA THR A 202 4.48 -12.54 -8.80
C THR A 202 4.61 -13.16 -10.20
N ILE A 203 5.22 -12.42 -11.13
CA ILE A 203 5.32 -12.82 -12.56
C ILE A 203 6.21 -14.05 -12.75
N VAL A 204 7.37 -14.14 -12.09
CA VAL A 204 8.28 -15.29 -12.27
C VAL A 204 7.57 -16.61 -11.88
N PRO A 205 6.95 -16.76 -10.71
CA PRO A 205 6.15 -17.95 -10.40
C PRO A 205 5.01 -18.19 -11.39
N LEU A 206 4.30 -17.13 -11.81
CA LEU A 206 3.20 -17.27 -12.77
C LEU A 206 3.65 -17.79 -14.13
N THR A 207 4.89 -17.51 -14.58
CA THR A 207 5.42 -18.11 -15.81
C THR A 207 5.51 -19.63 -15.69
N VAL A 208 5.83 -20.14 -14.49
CA VAL A 208 5.84 -21.58 -14.19
C VAL A 208 4.41 -22.13 -14.25
N VAL A 209 3.47 -21.52 -13.52
CA VAL A 209 2.05 -21.94 -13.50
C VAL A 209 1.46 -21.94 -14.91
N ASN A 210 1.70 -20.87 -15.68
CA ASN A 210 1.24 -20.77 -17.08
C ASN A 210 1.85 -21.82 -17.99
N SER A 211 3.08 -22.30 -17.70
CA SER A 211 3.73 -23.38 -18.47
C SER A 211 3.12 -24.75 -18.22
N PHE A 212 2.68 -25.03 -16.99
CA PHE A 212 2.04 -26.28 -16.62
C PHE A 212 0.56 -26.32 -16.98
N ARG A 213 -0.14 -25.17 -16.95
CA ARG A 213 -1.58 -25.05 -17.20
C ARG A 213 -2.40 -26.07 -16.40
N PRO A 214 -2.22 -26.14 -15.08
CA PRO A 214 -2.88 -27.13 -14.25
C PRO A 214 -4.39 -26.89 -14.23
N VAL A 215 -5.16 -27.98 -14.10
CA VAL A 215 -6.61 -27.92 -13.94
C VAL A 215 -7.01 -28.89 -12.81
N HIS A 216 -7.56 -28.35 -11.74
CA HIS A 216 -8.13 -29.06 -10.60
C HIS A 216 -9.65 -28.81 -10.57
N PRO A 217 -10.48 -29.62 -11.26
CA PRO A 217 -11.88 -29.31 -11.42
C PRO A 217 -12.63 -29.24 -10.08
N LEU A 218 -13.43 -28.18 -9.90
CA LEU A 218 -14.37 -28.04 -8.79
C LEU A 218 -15.65 -28.84 -9.07
N PRO A 219 -16.43 -29.21 -8.04
CA PRO A 219 -17.69 -29.95 -8.20
C PRO A 219 -18.84 -29.09 -8.77
N PHE A 220 -18.56 -27.90 -9.24
CA PHE A 220 -19.52 -26.98 -9.82
C PHE A 220 -18.90 -26.18 -10.97
N GLY A 221 -19.76 -25.70 -11.90
CA GLY A 221 -19.42 -24.71 -12.91
C GLY A 221 -19.99 -23.35 -12.57
N LEU A 222 -19.75 -22.36 -13.45
CA LEU A 222 -20.22 -20.96 -13.30
C LEU A 222 -21.05 -20.49 -14.52
N PRO A 223 -21.97 -21.30 -15.11
CA PRO A 223 -22.72 -20.88 -16.30
C PRO A 223 -23.53 -19.62 -16.04
N GLU A 224 -23.92 -19.37 -14.78
CA GLU A 224 -24.67 -18.21 -14.35
C GLU A 224 -23.89 -16.90 -14.36
N LEU A 225 -22.57 -16.93 -14.51
CA LEU A 225 -21.70 -15.73 -14.55
C LEU A 225 -21.26 -15.33 -15.93
N HIS A 226 -21.47 -16.20 -16.93
CA HIS A 226 -21.04 -15.94 -18.30
C HIS A 226 -21.96 -14.98 -19.04
N VAL A 227 -21.34 -14.14 -19.87
CA VAL A 227 -22.02 -13.30 -20.86
C VAL A 227 -21.44 -13.61 -22.25
N PRO A 228 -22.25 -13.98 -23.25
CA PRO A 228 -21.76 -14.26 -24.59
C PRO A 228 -20.98 -13.06 -25.13
N THR A 229 -19.69 -13.23 -25.35
CA THR A 229 -18.83 -12.25 -26.01
C THR A 229 -18.33 -12.77 -27.34
N THR A 230 -18.14 -11.86 -28.31
CA THR A 230 -17.67 -12.22 -29.66
C THR A 230 -16.15 -12.19 -29.78
N GLY A 231 -15.41 -12.73 -28.79
CA GLY A 231 -13.93 -12.78 -28.86
C GLY A 231 -13.28 -13.39 -27.62
N PRO A 232 -12.05 -13.92 -27.78
CA PRO A 232 -11.30 -14.59 -26.70
C PRO A 232 -10.82 -13.63 -25.59
N TYR A 233 -10.82 -12.33 -25.86
CA TYR A 233 -10.47 -11.29 -24.89
C TYR A 233 -11.73 -10.53 -24.51
N GLY A 234 -12.07 -10.50 -23.23
CA GLY A 234 -13.19 -9.74 -22.69
C GLY A 234 -13.11 -8.24 -23.00
N ARG A 235 -14.17 -7.48 -22.69
CA ARG A 235 -14.27 -6.05 -23.03
C ARG A 235 -13.15 -5.17 -22.42
N ARG A 236 -12.54 -5.58 -21.30
CA ARG A 236 -11.44 -4.85 -20.66
C ARG A 236 -10.10 -4.96 -21.39
N ASP A 237 -9.85 -6.05 -22.10
CA ASP A 237 -8.61 -6.24 -22.91
C ASP A 237 -8.54 -5.38 -24.19
N ARG A 238 -9.47 -4.49 -24.37
CA ARG A 238 -9.32 -3.40 -25.34
C ARG A 238 -8.46 -2.27 -24.75
N GLY A 239 -7.24 -2.59 -24.35
CA GLY A 239 -6.20 -1.59 -24.21
C GLY A 239 -6.23 -0.71 -25.46
N ASP A 240 -5.94 0.57 -25.33
CA ASP A 240 -6.12 1.55 -26.39
C ASP A 240 -5.64 0.98 -27.73
N LEU A 241 -6.63 0.64 -28.59
CA LEU A 241 -6.34 0.08 -29.93
C LEU A 241 -5.54 1.06 -30.79
N ASN A 242 -5.44 2.31 -30.37
CA ASN A 242 -4.66 3.35 -31.01
C ASN A 242 -3.19 3.32 -30.55
N ASP A 243 -2.88 2.69 -29.37
CA ASP A 243 -1.51 2.54 -28.92
C ASP A 243 -0.76 1.49 -29.76
N PRO A 244 0.35 1.87 -30.45
CA PRO A 244 1.14 0.96 -31.28
C PRO A 244 1.73 -0.21 -30.48
N TRP A 245 2.16 0.00 -29.22
CA TRP A 245 2.74 -1.02 -28.36
C TRP A 245 1.72 -2.05 -27.92
N SER A 246 0.52 -1.64 -27.52
CA SER A 246 -0.57 -2.55 -27.19
C SER A 246 -0.96 -3.44 -28.37
N ARG A 247 -0.87 -2.93 -29.62
CA ARG A 247 -1.05 -3.74 -30.84
C ARG A 247 0.10 -4.70 -31.06
N ALA A 248 1.33 -4.23 -30.87
CA ALA A 248 2.54 -5.06 -31.05
C ALA A 248 2.56 -6.23 -30.05
N PHE A 249 2.24 -5.98 -28.77
CA PHE A 249 2.22 -7.03 -27.76
C PHE A 249 1.08 -8.03 -27.95
N ARG A 250 -0.08 -7.61 -28.45
CA ARG A 250 -1.13 -8.56 -28.88
C ARG A 250 -0.68 -9.41 -30.05
N GLY A 251 0.09 -8.83 -30.99
CA GLY A 251 0.72 -9.59 -32.08
C GLY A 251 1.73 -10.59 -31.57
N LEU A 252 2.55 -10.18 -30.61
CA LEU A 252 3.52 -11.04 -29.93
C LEU A 252 2.82 -12.18 -29.19
N ASP A 253 1.77 -11.90 -28.41
CA ASP A 253 1.01 -12.91 -27.69
C ASP A 253 0.42 -13.97 -28.64
N LYS A 254 -0.16 -13.56 -29.77
CA LYS A 254 -0.60 -14.50 -30.81
C LYS A 254 0.54 -15.35 -31.37
N ALA A 255 1.72 -14.76 -31.55
CA ALA A 255 2.90 -15.48 -32.00
C ALA A 255 3.38 -16.49 -30.95
N LEU A 256 3.35 -16.11 -29.66
CA LEU A 256 3.68 -16.98 -28.54
C LEU A 256 2.69 -18.16 -28.42
N HIS A 257 1.39 -17.93 -28.57
CA HIS A 257 0.42 -19.02 -28.67
C HIS A 257 0.71 -19.95 -29.87
N GLY A 258 1.13 -19.42 -31.00
CA GLY A 258 1.55 -20.21 -32.15
C GLY A 258 2.81 -21.03 -31.85
N TYR A 259 3.78 -20.46 -31.14
CA TYR A 259 4.99 -21.13 -30.68
C TYR A 259 4.64 -22.28 -29.71
N GLU A 260 3.84 -22.02 -28.69
CA GLU A 260 3.42 -23.00 -27.69
C GLU A 260 2.74 -24.22 -28.36
N ARG A 261 1.91 -24.02 -29.36
CA ARG A 261 1.18 -25.10 -30.04
C ARG A 261 2.06 -25.90 -31.02
N ARG A 262 2.97 -25.23 -31.75
CA ARG A 262 3.66 -25.83 -32.92
C ARG A 262 5.13 -26.17 -32.69
N LEU A 263 5.87 -25.31 -31.97
CA LEU A 263 7.32 -25.43 -31.81
C LEU A 263 7.76 -25.98 -30.47
N ARG A 264 6.99 -25.75 -29.41
CA ARG A 264 7.27 -26.27 -28.08
C ARG A 264 7.51 -27.79 -28.02
N PRO A 265 6.80 -28.62 -28.80
CA PRO A 265 7.04 -30.08 -28.79
C PRO A 265 8.40 -30.49 -29.37
N SER A 266 9.15 -29.58 -30.01
CA SER A 266 10.48 -29.92 -30.53
C SER A 266 11.49 -30.15 -29.40
N LEU A 267 12.44 -31.06 -29.58
CA LEU A 267 13.44 -31.38 -28.56
C LEU A 267 14.24 -30.19 -28.03
N PRO A 268 14.78 -29.26 -28.90
CA PRO A 268 15.53 -28.13 -28.39
C PRO A 268 14.65 -27.13 -27.61
N ALA A 269 13.42 -26.91 -28.03
CA ALA A 269 12.50 -26.02 -27.31
C ALA A 269 12.08 -26.63 -25.95
N THR A 270 11.85 -27.91 -25.87
CA THR A 270 11.59 -28.63 -24.61
C THR A 270 12.78 -28.55 -23.65
N ALA A 271 14.00 -28.73 -24.13
CA ALA A 271 15.21 -28.63 -23.31
C ALA A 271 15.41 -27.20 -22.77
N MET A 272 15.20 -26.17 -23.60
CA MET A 272 15.26 -24.77 -23.19
C MET A 272 14.20 -24.44 -22.13
N ARG A 273 12.95 -24.87 -22.33
CA ARG A 273 11.85 -24.71 -21.36
C ARG A 273 12.17 -25.38 -20.02
N THR A 274 12.69 -26.61 -20.05
CA THR A 274 13.07 -27.35 -18.83
C THR A 274 14.18 -26.60 -18.07
N ALA A 275 15.17 -26.07 -18.79
CA ALA A 275 16.22 -25.27 -18.18
C ALA A 275 15.67 -23.93 -17.61
N ALA A 276 14.75 -23.26 -18.30
CA ALA A 276 14.12 -22.03 -17.83
C ALA A 276 13.29 -22.30 -16.56
N LEU A 277 12.48 -23.35 -16.52
CA LEU A 277 11.71 -23.74 -15.35
C LEU A 277 12.60 -24.06 -14.13
N ARG A 278 13.73 -24.75 -14.34
CA ARG A 278 14.72 -24.95 -13.27
C ARG A 278 15.29 -23.63 -12.77
N ARG A 279 15.63 -22.73 -13.68
CA ARG A 279 16.14 -21.40 -13.32
C ARG A 279 15.10 -20.56 -12.56
N CYS A 280 13.82 -20.64 -12.93
CA CYS A 280 12.72 -20.02 -12.18
C CYS A 280 12.61 -20.63 -10.78
N ALA A 281 12.70 -21.95 -10.63
CA ALA A 281 12.70 -22.59 -9.31
C ALA A 281 13.84 -22.09 -8.42
N GLU A 282 15.08 -22.04 -8.95
CA GLU A 282 16.24 -21.52 -8.24
C GLU A 282 16.03 -20.06 -7.82
N TRP A 283 15.46 -19.25 -8.70
CA TRP A 283 15.17 -17.83 -8.46
C TRP A 283 14.11 -17.65 -7.37
N ILE A 284 13.02 -18.43 -7.39
CA ILE A 284 11.94 -18.41 -6.39
C ILE A 284 12.49 -18.87 -5.03
N ILE A 285 13.21 -20.00 -4.98
CA ILE A 285 13.78 -20.54 -3.74
C ILE A 285 14.75 -19.56 -3.07
N ALA A 286 15.59 -18.89 -3.85
CA ALA A 286 16.55 -17.91 -3.35
C ALA A 286 15.89 -16.67 -2.72
N ARG A 287 14.59 -16.47 -2.91
CA ARG A 287 13.84 -15.32 -2.38
C ARG A 287 12.81 -15.71 -1.32
N GLN A 288 12.82 -16.95 -0.86
CA GLN A 288 12.05 -17.29 0.34
C GLN A 288 12.75 -16.71 1.56
N GLU A 289 12.05 -15.88 2.30
CA GLU A 289 12.53 -15.29 3.55
C GLU A 289 12.47 -16.28 4.72
N ARG A 290 13.05 -15.92 5.86
CA ARG A 290 13.15 -16.80 7.04
C ARG A 290 11.79 -17.20 7.59
N ASP A 291 10.83 -16.29 7.56
CA ASP A 291 9.44 -16.54 7.97
C ASP A 291 8.65 -17.40 6.98
N GLY A 292 9.22 -17.71 5.83
CA GLY A 292 8.63 -18.52 4.77
C GLY A 292 7.93 -17.71 3.68
N CYS A 293 7.90 -16.37 3.78
CA CYS A 293 7.26 -15.50 2.79
C CYS A 293 8.08 -15.31 1.51
N TRP A 294 7.47 -14.66 0.55
CA TRP A 294 8.09 -14.08 -0.64
C TRP A 294 7.59 -12.65 -0.79
N GLY A 295 8.49 -11.68 -0.64
CA GLY A 295 8.20 -10.25 -0.79
C GLY A 295 7.26 -9.67 0.24
N GLY A 296 7.05 -10.34 1.37
CA GLY A 296 6.23 -9.86 2.48
C GLY A 296 4.72 -9.70 2.18
N ILE A 297 4.26 -10.05 0.98
CA ILE A 297 2.86 -9.87 0.54
C ILE A 297 2.26 -11.17 -0.02
N GLN A 298 0.94 -11.30 0.08
CA GLN A 298 0.23 -12.54 -0.28
C GLN A 298 0.40 -12.95 -1.76
N PRO A 299 0.29 -12.11 -2.81
CA PRO A 299 0.31 -12.59 -4.19
C PRO A 299 1.61 -13.31 -4.61
N PRO A 300 2.83 -12.78 -4.39
CA PRO A 300 4.05 -13.53 -4.67
C PRO A 300 4.11 -14.87 -3.93
N TRP A 301 3.59 -14.91 -2.74
CA TRP A 301 3.62 -16.06 -1.86
C TRP A 301 2.78 -17.23 -2.39
N VAL A 302 1.51 -16.98 -2.72
CA VAL A 302 0.60 -18.02 -3.21
C VAL A 302 1.06 -18.56 -4.56
N TYR A 303 1.52 -17.71 -5.48
CA TYR A 303 2.01 -18.17 -6.78
C TYR A 303 3.36 -18.90 -6.68
N SER A 304 4.24 -18.54 -5.72
CA SER A 304 5.48 -19.26 -5.46
C SER A 304 5.20 -20.67 -4.92
N LEU A 305 4.26 -20.83 -3.99
CA LEU A 305 3.84 -22.14 -3.49
C LEU A 305 3.27 -23.02 -4.60
N MET A 306 2.38 -22.48 -5.44
CA MET A 306 1.83 -23.23 -6.58
C MET A 306 2.92 -23.61 -7.59
N ALA A 307 3.80 -22.71 -7.95
CA ALA A 307 4.88 -22.93 -8.91
C ALA A 307 5.83 -24.05 -8.43
N LEU A 308 6.27 -23.97 -7.18
CA LEU A 308 7.16 -24.98 -6.60
C LEU A 308 6.46 -26.33 -6.48
N HIS A 309 5.18 -26.37 -6.08
CA HIS A 309 4.40 -27.60 -6.03
C HIS A 309 4.30 -28.26 -7.41
N LEU A 310 4.02 -27.50 -8.46
CA LEU A 310 3.98 -27.99 -9.85
C LEU A 310 5.33 -28.49 -10.35
N LEU A 311 6.42 -27.94 -9.83
CA LEU A 311 7.79 -28.41 -10.14
C LEU A 311 8.19 -29.66 -9.35
N GLY A 312 7.29 -30.21 -8.52
CA GLY A 312 7.49 -31.48 -7.80
C GLY A 312 7.97 -31.34 -6.35
N TYR A 313 7.98 -30.12 -5.79
CA TYR A 313 8.21 -29.94 -4.37
C TYR A 313 6.95 -30.35 -3.60
N GLY A 314 7.04 -31.43 -2.81
CA GLY A 314 5.92 -31.96 -2.03
C GLY A 314 5.54 -31.06 -0.86
N LEU A 315 4.34 -31.27 -0.29
CA LEU A 315 3.84 -30.50 0.86
C LEU A 315 4.71 -30.63 2.11
N ASP A 316 5.42 -31.73 2.25
CA ASP A 316 6.38 -32.01 3.32
C ASP A 316 7.77 -31.39 3.08
N HIS A 317 8.02 -30.86 1.88
CA HIS A 317 9.28 -30.18 1.58
C HIS A 317 9.42 -28.91 2.43
N PRO A 318 10.60 -28.68 3.06
CA PRO A 318 10.78 -27.58 4.02
C PRO A 318 10.38 -26.20 3.49
N ILE A 319 10.56 -25.93 2.19
CA ILE A 319 10.19 -24.67 1.55
C ILE A 319 8.67 -24.49 1.52
N ILE A 320 7.93 -25.51 1.08
CA ILE A 320 6.47 -25.48 1.01
C ILE A 320 5.87 -25.38 2.41
N LYS A 321 6.39 -26.22 3.33
CA LYS A 321 5.91 -26.24 4.72
C LYS A 321 6.08 -24.87 5.40
N ARG A 322 7.27 -24.26 5.31
CA ARG A 322 7.51 -22.91 5.86
C ARG A 322 6.60 -21.85 5.22
N GLY A 323 6.39 -21.94 3.91
CA GLY A 323 5.49 -21.02 3.21
C GLY A 323 4.04 -21.13 3.69
N LEU A 324 3.52 -22.34 3.91
CA LEU A 324 2.17 -22.55 4.45
C LEU A 324 2.05 -22.10 5.91
N GLU A 325 3.04 -22.43 6.75
CA GLU A 325 3.10 -21.96 8.15
C GLU A 325 3.20 -20.44 8.24
N GLY A 326 3.90 -19.81 7.29
CA GLY A 326 3.97 -18.38 7.17
C GLY A 326 2.62 -17.75 6.87
N LEU A 327 1.88 -18.24 5.87
CA LEU A 327 0.52 -17.78 5.56
C LEU A 327 -0.43 -17.89 6.74
N ASP A 328 -0.28 -18.93 7.56
CA ASP A 328 -1.11 -19.08 8.77
C ASP A 328 -0.84 -17.97 9.80
N ARG A 329 0.37 -17.38 9.84
CA ARG A 329 0.68 -16.20 10.69
C ARG A 329 0.09 -14.90 10.20
N PHE A 330 -0.23 -14.78 8.91
CA PHE A 330 -0.93 -13.64 8.33
C PHE A 330 -2.45 -13.72 8.51
N THR A 331 -2.92 -14.71 9.25
CA THR A 331 -4.35 -14.96 9.47
C THR A 331 -4.81 -14.32 10.77
N ILE A 332 -5.82 -13.47 10.67
CA ILE A 332 -6.54 -12.89 11.81
C ILE A 332 -7.78 -13.72 12.09
N TRP A 333 -7.93 -14.14 13.34
CA TRP A 333 -9.11 -14.81 13.85
C TRP A 333 -9.86 -13.87 14.82
N ALA A 334 -11.15 -13.75 14.65
CA ALA A 334 -12.00 -12.97 15.55
C ALA A 334 -13.31 -13.70 15.83
N ASP A 335 -13.78 -13.62 17.07
CA ASP A 335 -15.08 -14.15 17.46
C ASP A 335 -16.18 -13.15 17.11
N THR A 336 -17.26 -13.66 16.52
CA THR A 336 -18.47 -12.89 16.24
C THR A 336 -19.69 -13.62 16.79
N PRO A 337 -20.85 -12.95 16.92
CA PRO A 337 -22.09 -13.61 17.35
C PRO A 337 -22.49 -14.82 16.49
N ASP A 338 -22.10 -14.81 15.20
CA ASP A 338 -22.38 -15.87 14.22
C ASP A 338 -21.28 -16.96 14.18
N GLY A 339 -20.34 -16.90 15.10
CA GLY A 339 -19.19 -17.80 15.20
C GLY A 339 -17.88 -17.19 14.72
N PRO A 340 -16.74 -17.89 14.84
CA PRO A 340 -15.44 -17.35 14.53
C PRO A 340 -15.33 -17.00 13.03
N VAL A 341 -14.76 -15.83 12.74
CA VAL A 341 -14.35 -15.42 11.39
C VAL A 341 -12.85 -15.54 11.23
N ARG A 342 -12.42 -15.79 10.00
CA ARG A 342 -11.04 -15.83 9.59
C ARG A 342 -10.85 -14.89 8.40
N ARG A 343 -9.86 -14.01 8.49
CA ARG A 343 -9.44 -13.14 7.39
C ARG A 343 -7.93 -13.12 7.27
N LEU A 344 -7.44 -12.85 6.08
CA LEU A 344 -6.03 -12.81 5.77
C LEU A 344 -5.58 -11.36 5.55
N GLU A 345 -4.50 -10.96 6.23
CA GLU A 345 -3.80 -9.72 5.89
C GLU A 345 -3.06 -9.87 4.56
N ALA A 346 -2.91 -8.79 3.81
CA ALA A 346 -2.09 -8.82 2.59
C ALA A 346 -0.59 -8.81 2.89
N CYS A 347 -0.20 -8.13 3.96
CA CYS A 347 1.15 -7.98 4.48
C CYS A 347 1.09 -7.62 5.97
N GLN A 348 2.24 -7.51 6.62
CA GLN A 348 2.39 -7.06 8.01
C GLN A 348 3.43 -5.94 8.07
N SER A 349 3.27 -4.98 8.99
CA SER A 349 4.05 -3.74 9.03
C SER A 349 4.80 -3.51 10.36
N PRO A 350 5.46 -4.51 10.95
CA PRO A 350 6.06 -4.34 12.28
C PRO A 350 7.18 -3.29 12.31
N VAL A 351 7.98 -3.17 11.27
CA VAL A 351 9.06 -2.15 11.22
C VAL A 351 8.45 -0.77 11.06
N TRP A 352 7.59 -0.58 10.06
CA TRP A 352 6.89 0.68 9.81
C TRP A 352 6.11 1.16 11.05
N ASP A 353 5.30 0.30 11.62
CA ASP A 353 4.50 0.62 12.81
C ASP A 353 5.38 0.97 14.02
N THR A 354 6.50 0.26 14.20
CA THR A 354 7.42 0.52 15.32
C THR A 354 8.12 1.85 15.16
N VAL A 355 8.66 2.17 13.98
CA VAL A 355 9.36 3.44 13.78
C VAL A 355 8.40 4.64 13.88
N LEU A 356 7.18 4.53 13.36
CA LEU A 356 6.15 5.55 13.53
C LEU A 356 5.72 5.71 14.99
N ALA A 357 5.55 4.61 15.75
CA ALA A 357 5.23 4.68 17.17
C ALA A 357 6.34 5.35 17.97
N MET A 358 7.61 5.04 17.70
CA MET A 358 8.77 5.70 18.34
C MET A 358 8.77 7.21 18.06
N ILE A 359 8.51 7.62 16.81
CA ILE A 359 8.44 9.04 16.43
C ILE A 359 7.27 9.72 17.14
N ALA A 360 6.09 9.11 17.12
CA ALA A 360 4.90 9.64 17.77
C ALA A 360 5.06 9.82 19.27
N LEU A 361 5.60 8.81 19.97
CA LEU A 361 5.88 8.87 21.40
C LEU A 361 6.94 9.94 21.74
N SER A 362 7.95 10.10 20.91
CA SER A 362 8.94 11.16 21.05
C SER A 362 8.33 12.55 20.84
N ASP A 363 7.49 12.72 19.83
CA ASP A 363 6.75 13.97 19.57
C ASP A 363 5.77 14.27 20.72
N ALA A 364 5.19 13.25 21.37
CA ALA A 364 4.38 13.38 22.58
C ALA A 364 5.17 13.85 23.81
N GLY A 365 6.50 13.77 23.76
CA GLY A 365 7.40 14.26 24.80
C GLY A 365 7.88 13.17 25.75
N LEU A 366 7.83 11.88 25.36
CA LEU A 366 8.48 10.82 26.14
C LEU A 366 9.99 11.10 26.20
N PRO A 367 10.63 10.91 27.37
CA PRO A 367 12.07 11.05 27.48
C PRO A 367 12.82 10.10 26.53
N PRO A 368 13.92 10.54 25.89
CA PRO A 368 14.71 9.69 24.99
C PRO A 368 15.24 8.39 25.64
N GLU A 369 15.27 8.34 26.96
CA GLU A 369 15.73 7.21 27.80
C GLU A 369 14.58 6.27 28.19
N HIS A 370 13.31 6.57 27.81
CA HIS A 370 12.15 5.78 28.19
C HIS A 370 12.31 4.33 27.74
N GLU A 371 11.98 3.37 28.60
CA GLU A 371 12.18 1.94 28.36
C GLU A 371 11.51 1.46 27.06
N ALA A 372 10.28 1.89 26.79
CA ALA A 372 9.57 1.55 25.57
C ALA A 372 10.31 1.99 24.30
N LEU A 373 10.90 3.19 24.29
CA LEU A 373 11.70 3.69 23.17
C LEU A 373 13.02 2.94 23.02
N ARG A 374 13.68 2.61 24.14
CA ARG A 374 14.95 1.85 24.12
C ARG A 374 14.76 0.42 23.63
N SER A 375 13.72 -0.24 24.11
CA SER A 375 13.37 -1.60 23.68
C SER A 375 13.02 -1.64 22.19
N ALA A 376 12.25 -0.66 21.69
CA ALA A 376 11.95 -0.52 20.26
C ALA A 376 13.20 -0.23 19.43
N ALA A 377 14.05 0.69 19.88
CA ALA A 377 15.30 0.99 19.17
C ALA A 377 16.23 -0.22 19.09
N ALA A 378 16.32 -1.01 20.15
CA ALA A 378 17.12 -2.24 20.16
C ALA A 378 16.56 -3.27 19.16
N TRP A 379 15.23 -3.42 19.10
CA TRP A 379 14.56 -4.28 18.14
C TRP A 379 14.81 -3.78 16.70
N VAL A 380 14.55 -2.50 16.40
CA VAL A 380 14.77 -1.90 15.05
C VAL A 380 16.23 -2.07 14.61
N LEU A 381 17.20 -1.92 15.51
CA LEU A 381 18.62 -2.15 15.18
C LEU A 381 18.91 -3.62 14.86
N GLY A 382 18.16 -4.55 15.45
CA GLY A 382 18.23 -5.98 15.13
C GLY A 382 17.71 -6.33 13.74
N GLU A 383 16.77 -5.53 13.22
CA GLU A 383 16.15 -5.71 11.90
C GLU A 383 16.93 -5.02 10.76
N GLU A 384 18.07 -4.38 11.01
CA GLU A 384 18.89 -3.77 9.95
C GLU A 384 19.35 -4.82 8.93
N ILE A 385 18.92 -4.67 7.68
CA ILE A 385 19.33 -5.52 6.56
C ILE A 385 20.75 -5.14 6.13
N ARG A 386 21.65 -6.12 6.17
CA ARG A 386 23.07 -5.95 5.79
C ARG A 386 23.51 -6.91 4.70
N GLY A 387 22.55 -7.65 4.15
CA GLY A 387 22.74 -8.56 3.03
C GLY A 387 22.51 -7.92 1.67
N PRO A 388 22.91 -8.59 0.60
CA PRO A 388 22.58 -8.19 -0.76
C PRO A 388 21.09 -8.41 -1.05
N GLY A 389 20.54 -7.62 -1.98
CA GLY A 389 19.15 -7.75 -2.44
C GLY A 389 19.01 -7.43 -3.93
N ASP A 390 17.78 -7.54 -4.43
CA ASP A 390 17.48 -7.31 -5.85
C ASP A 390 17.79 -5.87 -6.32
N TRP A 391 17.69 -4.88 -5.44
CA TRP A 391 18.05 -3.49 -5.70
C TRP A 391 19.48 -3.32 -6.21
N GLN A 392 20.41 -4.24 -5.86
CA GLN A 392 21.80 -4.22 -6.31
C GLN A 392 21.97 -4.46 -7.82
N VAL A 393 20.99 -5.03 -8.49
CA VAL A 393 21.05 -5.19 -9.96
C VAL A 393 21.27 -3.84 -10.65
N ARG A 394 20.69 -2.78 -10.11
CA ARG A 394 20.84 -1.40 -10.62
C ARG A 394 21.89 -0.57 -9.84
N ARG A 395 22.31 -1.01 -8.66
CA ARG A 395 23.21 -0.30 -7.73
C ARG A 395 24.31 -1.22 -7.21
N ARG A 396 25.08 -1.83 -8.12
CA ARG A 396 26.02 -2.92 -7.86
C ARG A 396 27.10 -2.62 -6.81
N ASP A 397 27.57 -1.37 -6.76
CA ASP A 397 28.67 -0.96 -5.87
C ASP A 397 28.18 -0.36 -4.55
N LEU A 398 26.87 -0.28 -4.35
CA LEU A 398 26.29 0.27 -3.15
C LEU A 398 26.32 -0.77 -2.03
N GLN A 399 26.83 -0.37 -0.85
CA GLN A 399 26.87 -1.25 0.31
C GLN A 399 25.46 -1.43 0.89
N PRO A 400 25.09 -2.66 1.29
CA PRO A 400 23.80 -2.95 1.87
C PRO A 400 23.57 -2.22 3.18
N SER A 401 22.38 -1.68 3.36
CA SER A 401 21.78 -1.23 4.61
C SER A 401 20.31 -0.95 4.37
N GLY A 402 19.55 -0.70 5.42
CA GLY A 402 18.14 -0.32 5.36
C GLY A 402 17.27 -1.28 6.17
N TRP A 403 15.99 -1.04 6.13
CA TRP A 403 14.97 -1.83 6.81
C TRP A 403 13.89 -2.22 5.81
N ALA A 404 13.31 -3.41 5.99
CA ALA A 404 12.10 -3.81 5.29
C ALA A 404 10.88 -3.32 6.06
N PHE A 405 9.73 -3.38 5.41
CA PHE A 405 8.43 -3.06 5.98
C PHE A 405 7.95 -4.17 6.95
N GLU A 406 8.23 -5.43 6.59
CA GLU A 406 7.83 -6.65 7.28
C GLU A 406 8.89 -7.13 8.27
N PHE A 407 8.59 -8.24 9.00
CA PHE A 407 9.56 -8.93 9.85
C PHE A 407 10.75 -9.51 9.08
N ASP A 408 10.47 -10.10 7.93
CA ASP A 408 11.46 -10.74 7.07
C ASP A 408 11.14 -10.42 5.61
N ASN A 409 11.87 -9.48 5.01
CA ASN A 409 11.87 -9.18 3.58
C ASN A 409 13.25 -8.65 3.16
N ASP A 410 14.29 -9.39 3.52
CA ASP A 410 15.70 -8.97 3.42
C ASP A 410 16.15 -8.71 1.98
N ASN A 411 15.49 -9.32 0.99
CA ASN A 411 15.76 -9.05 -0.41
C ASN A 411 15.32 -7.65 -0.87
N TYR A 412 14.44 -6.99 -0.10
CA TYR A 412 13.79 -5.73 -0.50
C TYR A 412 13.72 -4.74 0.66
N PRO A 413 14.87 -4.19 1.12
CA PRO A 413 14.83 -3.05 2.03
C PRO A 413 14.04 -1.91 1.41
N ASP A 414 13.18 -1.29 2.22
CA ASP A 414 12.30 -0.21 1.84
C ASP A 414 12.97 1.14 2.12
N ILE A 415 12.86 2.06 1.16
CA ILE A 415 13.44 3.41 1.27
C ILE A 415 12.68 4.23 2.29
N ASP A 416 11.34 4.07 2.35
CA ASP A 416 10.49 4.80 3.28
C ASP A 416 10.73 4.36 4.73
N ASP A 417 10.68 3.04 4.98
CA ASP A 417 11.02 2.46 6.29
C ASP A 417 12.42 2.84 6.76
N THR A 418 13.37 2.84 5.83
CA THR A 418 14.76 3.24 6.12
C THR A 418 14.84 4.71 6.52
N ALA A 419 14.09 5.60 5.87
CA ALA A 419 14.06 7.02 6.23
C ALA A 419 13.44 7.23 7.62
N GLU A 420 12.32 6.60 7.90
CA GLU A 420 11.63 6.69 9.20
C GLU A 420 12.43 6.01 10.32
N ALA A 421 13.14 4.89 10.05
CA ALA A 421 14.04 4.26 11.02
C ALA A 421 15.18 5.21 11.43
N ILE A 422 15.76 5.96 10.51
CA ILE A 422 16.75 7.00 10.82
C ILE A 422 16.12 8.06 11.74
N LEU A 423 14.92 8.55 11.40
CA LEU A 423 14.21 9.55 12.20
C LEU A 423 13.83 9.04 13.60
N ALA A 424 13.45 7.78 13.73
CA ALA A 424 13.14 7.14 14.99
C ALA A 424 14.40 6.95 15.87
N LEU A 425 15.43 6.30 15.32
CA LEU A 425 16.64 5.96 16.06
C LEU A 425 17.40 7.19 16.56
N ARG A 426 17.36 8.32 15.86
CA ARG A 426 18.02 9.56 16.30
C ARG A 426 17.36 10.22 17.52
N ARG A 427 16.12 9.85 17.85
CA ARG A 427 15.33 10.38 18.97
C ARG A 427 15.55 9.62 20.29
N VAL A 428 16.29 8.52 20.27
CA VAL A 428 16.45 7.63 21.42
C VAL A 428 17.88 7.66 21.95
N ASN A 429 18.04 7.80 23.25
CA ASN A 429 19.31 7.69 23.95
C ASN A 429 19.52 6.25 24.40
N LEU A 430 20.34 5.50 23.66
CA LEU A 430 20.77 4.16 24.03
C LEU A 430 21.99 4.21 24.93
N PRO A 431 22.19 3.21 25.82
CA PRO A 431 23.37 3.14 26.68
C PRO A 431 24.65 2.87 25.88
N ASP A 432 25.78 3.33 26.40
CA ASP A 432 27.11 3.07 25.81
C ASP A 432 27.72 1.72 26.23
N SER A 433 27.10 1.00 27.19
CA SER A 433 27.66 -0.20 27.78
C SER A 433 27.37 -1.48 27.01
N ALA A 434 28.36 -2.36 26.99
CA ALA A 434 28.29 -3.70 26.39
C ALA A 434 27.26 -4.63 27.06
N ASP A 435 26.75 -4.30 28.24
CA ASP A 435 25.72 -5.07 28.96
C ASP A 435 24.37 -5.03 28.28
N ALA A 436 24.13 -4.08 27.34
CA ALA A 436 22.92 -3.97 26.55
C ALA A 436 22.91 -4.88 25.30
N GLY A 437 23.91 -5.72 25.11
CA GLY A 437 24.18 -6.43 23.86
C GLY A 437 24.81 -5.51 22.80
N ALA A 438 25.64 -6.06 21.93
CA ALA A 438 26.39 -5.25 20.95
C ALA A 438 25.48 -4.44 19.98
N ALA A 439 24.26 -4.88 19.75
CA ALA A 439 23.28 -4.22 18.87
C ALA A 439 22.54 -3.05 19.55
N GLY A 440 22.35 -3.08 20.87
CA GLY A 440 21.55 -2.08 21.60
C GLY A 440 22.32 -0.86 22.11
N THR A 441 23.47 -0.50 21.52
CA THR A 441 24.32 0.60 21.99
C THR A 441 24.15 1.88 21.18
N ALA A 442 24.46 3.02 21.80
CA ALA A 442 24.49 4.31 21.11
C ALA A 442 25.41 4.30 19.88
N GLY A 443 26.57 3.66 19.99
CA GLY A 443 27.52 3.50 18.89
C GLY A 443 26.96 2.68 17.72
N ALA A 444 26.20 1.60 18.02
CA ALA A 444 25.53 0.80 17.00
C ALA A 444 24.46 1.61 16.25
N ALA A 445 23.64 2.39 16.95
CA ALA A 445 22.62 3.24 16.36
C ALA A 445 23.22 4.32 15.44
N VAL A 446 24.30 4.97 15.85
CA VAL A 446 25.02 5.95 14.99
C VAL A 446 25.57 5.25 13.74
N ALA A 447 26.19 4.11 13.89
CA ALA A 447 26.76 3.37 12.76
C ALA A 447 25.69 2.87 11.77
N ALA A 448 24.53 2.40 12.25
CA ALA A 448 23.40 1.97 11.44
C ALA A 448 22.84 3.15 10.62
N ARG A 449 22.54 4.28 11.27
CA ARG A 449 22.06 5.48 10.57
C ARG A 449 23.06 5.96 9.51
N GLU A 450 24.34 5.99 9.78
CA GLU A 450 25.36 6.39 8.81
C GLU A 450 25.44 5.43 7.61
N ARG A 451 25.23 4.12 7.79
CA ARG A 451 25.13 3.17 6.67
C ARG A 451 23.86 3.43 5.86
N ALA A 452 22.73 3.56 6.53
CA ALA A 452 21.42 3.82 5.92
C ALA A 452 21.41 5.13 5.11
N LEU A 453 22.00 6.20 5.63
CA LEU A 453 22.14 7.47 4.91
C LEU A 453 22.95 7.33 3.61
N ARG A 454 24.00 6.50 3.62
CA ARG A 454 24.76 6.22 2.39
C ARG A 454 23.91 5.42 1.40
N TRP A 455 23.14 4.45 1.90
CA TRP A 455 22.28 3.62 1.07
C TRP A 455 21.15 4.46 0.45
N LEU A 456 20.42 5.28 1.23
CA LEU A 456 19.40 6.20 0.73
C LEU A 456 19.94 7.14 -0.36
N ASN A 457 21.13 7.72 -0.17
CA ASN A 457 21.74 8.57 -1.18
C ASN A 457 22.05 7.80 -2.49
N GLY A 458 22.46 6.54 -2.38
CA GLY A 458 22.76 5.68 -3.53
C GLY A 458 21.50 5.20 -4.25
N MET A 459 20.38 5.15 -3.57
CA MET A 459 19.07 4.73 -4.12
C MET A 459 18.31 5.89 -4.80
N GLN A 460 18.83 7.12 -4.76
CA GLN A 460 18.19 8.23 -5.47
C GLN A 460 18.11 7.94 -6.98
N SER A 461 16.93 8.10 -7.55
CA SER A 461 16.71 7.98 -8.99
C SER A 461 17.36 9.11 -9.80
N GLY A 462 17.59 8.86 -11.07
CA GLY A 462 18.26 9.79 -11.99
C GLY A 462 17.56 11.12 -12.16
N ASP A 463 16.24 11.18 -11.96
CA ASP A 463 15.43 12.40 -11.98
C ASP A 463 15.50 13.24 -10.69
N GLY A 464 15.98 12.65 -9.59
CA GLY A 464 16.17 13.30 -8.31
C GLY A 464 15.19 12.90 -7.21
N GLY A 465 14.14 12.11 -7.52
CA GLY A 465 13.22 11.54 -6.55
C GLY A 465 13.69 10.20 -5.97
N TRP A 466 12.91 9.65 -5.05
CA TRP A 466 13.08 8.30 -4.52
C TRP A 466 11.79 7.51 -4.69
N ALA A 467 11.93 6.26 -5.10
CA ALA A 467 10.90 5.23 -5.13
C ALA A 467 10.93 4.43 -3.81
N ALA A 468 10.02 3.47 -3.63
CA ALA A 468 9.98 2.69 -2.41
C ALA A 468 11.10 1.62 -2.33
N PHE A 469 11.35 0.89 -3.42
CA PHE A 469 12.27 -0.27 -3.42
C PHE A 469 13.36 -0.22 -4.49
N ASP A 470 13.02 0.26 -5.69
CA ASP A 470 13.89 0.17 -6.86
C ASP A 470 14.29 1.56 -7.38
N ALA A 471 15.57 1.83 -7.51
CA ALA A 471 16.02 3.05 -8.18
C ALA A 471 15.84 2.93 -9.70
N ASP A 472 15.38 4.03 -10.33
CA ASP A 472 15.22 4.13 -11.80
C ASP A 472 14.28 3.07 -12.41
N ASN A 473 13.31 2.55 -11.66
CA ASN A 473 12.28 1.64 -12.17
C ASN A 473 11.10 2.43 -12.75
N THR A 474 11.34 3.09 -13.88
CA THR A 474 10.40 4.03 -14.51
C THR A 474 10.01 3.62 -15.94
N GLY A 475 10.43 2.44 -16.39
CA GLY A 475 10.19 1.95 -17.75
C GLY A 475 8.74 1.52 -17.98
N THR A 476 7.95 2.34 -18.68
CA THR A 476 6.51 2.07 -18.93
C THR A 476 6.23 1.00 -19.97
N LEU A 477 7.26 0.39 -20.60
CA LEU A 477 7.03 -0.62 -21.65
C LEU A 477 6.35 -1.88 -21.07
N VAL A 478 6.75 -2.30 -19.87
CA VAL A 478 6.18 -3.48 -19.19
C VAL A 478 4.70 -3.31 -18.85
N THR A 479 4.22 -2.08 -18.63
CA THR A 479 2.81 -1.81 -18.33
C THR A 479 1.88 -2.05 -19.53
N LYS A 480 2.43 -2.26 -20.73
CA LYS A 480 1.69 -2.50 -21.97
C LYS A 480 1.51 -3.99 -22.30
N LEU A 481 2.09 -4.87 -21.47
CA LEU A 481 1.94 -6.32 -21.66
C LEU A 481 0.52 -6.78 -21.33
N PRO A 482 -0.05 -7.76 -22.06
CA PRO A 482 -1.44 -8.15 -21.88
C PRO A 482 -1.82 -8.72 -20.52
N PHE A 483 -0.84 -9.15 -19.73
CA PHE A 483 -1.05 -9.68 -18.38
C PHE A 483 -0.79 -8.65 -17.28
N CYS A 484 -0.38 -7.42 -17.63
CA CYS A 484 -0.16 -6.33 -16.67
C CYS A 484 -1.40 -5.43 -16.58
N ASP A 485 -2.56 -6.02 -16.30
CA ASP A 485 -3.84 -5.32 -16.09
C ASP A 485 -4.22 -5.21 -14.60
N PHE A 486 -3.25 -5.40 -13.72
CA PHE A 486 -3.38 -5.25 -12.27
C PHE A 486 -2.47 -4.13 -11.79
N GLY A 487 -2.99 -3.22 -11.00
CA GLY A 487 -2.27 -2.19 -10.27
C GLY A 487 -1.03 -1.61 -10.94
N GLU A 488 -0.11 -1.11 -10.16
CA GLU A 488 1.17 -0.63 -10.66
C GLU A 488 2.21 -1.75 -10.71
N VAL A 489 2.83 -1.93 -11.87
CA VAL A 489 3.86 -2.98 -12.10
C VAL A 489 5.28 -2.43 -12.12
N ILE A 490 5.45 -1.11 -11.95
CA ILE A 490 6.72 -0.40 -11.84
C ILE A 490 6.76 0.40 -10.54
N ASP A 491 7.96 0.81 -10.12
CA ASP A 491 8.21 1.56 -8.88
C ASP A 491 8.85 2.93 -9.21
N PRO A 492 8.08 3.89 -9.72
CA PRO A 492 8.59 5.23 -9.97
C PRO A 492 8.76 6.03 -8.66
N PRO A 493 9.62 7.05 -8.64
CA PRO A 493 9.68 7.99 -7.52
C PRO A 493 8.34 8.59 -7.18
N SER A 494 8.05 8.73 -5.88
CA SER A 494 6.82 9.30 -5.37
C SER A 494 7.08 10.48 -4.42
N ALA A 495 6.06 11.32 -4.22
CA ALA A 495 6.22 12.54 -3.44
C ALA A 495 6.39 12.24 -1.93
N ASP A 496 5.66 11.27 -1.41
CA ASP A 496 5.72 10.80 -0.03
C ASP A 496 7.10 10.20 0.31
N VAL A 497 7.56 9.17 -0.40
CA VAL A 497 8.89 8.54 -0.16
C VAL A 497 10.03 9.55 -0.36
N THR A 498 9.94 10.42 -1.37
CA THR A 498 10.91 11.49 -1.59
C THR A 498 10.93 12.47 -0.41
N ALA A 499 9.76 12.81 0.15
CA ALA A 499 9.63 13.72 1.29
C ALA A 499 10.23 13.12 2.56
N HIS A 500 9.87 11.90 2.94
CA HIS A 500 10.41 11.22 4.12
C HIS A 500 11.94 11.07 4.04
N THR A 501 12.46 10.69 2.86
CA THR A 501 13.92 10.64 2.64
C THR A 501 14.57 12.00 2.83
N ILE A 502 13.99 13.10 2.33
CA ILE A 502 14.50 14.46 2.53
C ILE A 502 14.46 14.84 4.00
N GLU A 503 13.37 14.54 4.72
CA GLU A 503 13.24 14.81 6.15
C GLU A 503 14.33 14.09 6.96
N ALA A 504 14.55 12.81 6.70
CA ALA A 504 15.59 12.02 7.33
C ALA A 504 17.00 12.60 7.07
N LEU A 505 17.34 12.89 5.82
CA LEU A 505 18.62 13.49 5.45
C LEU A 505 18.80 14.89 6.07
N ALA A 506 17.77 15.71 6.10
CA ALA A 506 17.80 17.03 6.70
C ALA A 506 17.98 16.98 8.23
N ALA A 507 17.29 16.05 8.89
CA ALA A 507 17.41 15.81 10.33
C ALA A 507 18.83 15.39 10.74
N GLU A 508 19.56 14.69 9.87
CA GLU A 508 20.97 14.31 10.06
C GLU A 508 21.96 15.38 9.55
N GLY A 509 21.52 16.64 9.43
CA GLY A 509 22.36 17.78 9.06
C GLY A 509 22.78 17.83 7.58
N ARG A 510 22.13 17.05 6.72
CA ARG A 510 22.47 16.92 5.28
C ARG A 510 21.60 17.77 4.34
N ALA A 511 20.80 18.70 4.86
CA ALA A 511 19.88 19.56 4.09
C ALA A 511 20.57 20.27 2.89
N GLY A 512 21.83 20.68 3.02
CA GLY A 512 22.59 21.37 1.97
C GLY A 512 23.23 20.46 0.91
N THR A 513 23.09 19.12 1.01
CA THR A 513 23.72 18.18 0.09
C THR A 513 23.07 18.15 -1.28
N LEU A 514 23.79 17.64 -2.29
CA LEU A 514 23.27 17.56 -3.66
C LEU A 514 22.03 16.63 -3.75
N PRO A 515 21.99 15.45 -3.12
CA PRO A 515 20.79 14.61 -3.16
C PRO A 515 19.53 15.34 -2.63
N VAL A 516 19.62 16.01 -1.47
CA VAL A 516 18.49 16.77 -0.91
C VAL A 516 18.07 17.90 -1.85
N ARG A 517 19.02 18.66 -2.40
CA ARG A 517 18.68 19.75 -3.37
C ARG A 517 17.97 19.22 -4.61
N ARG A 518 18.39 18.06 -5.15
CA ARG A 518 17.72 17.42 -6.29
C ARG A 518 16.32 16.94 -5.92
N GLY A 519 16.15 16.33 -4.75
CA GLY A 519 14.84 15.90 -4.24
C GLY A 519 13.89 17.07 -4.01
N VAL A 520 14.35 18.17 -3.43
CA VAL A 520 13.57 19.40 -3.30
C VAL A 520 13.11 19.95 -4.66
N VAL A 521 14.01 19.97 -5.66
CA VAL A 521 13.64 20.39 -7.03
C VAL A 521 12.61 19.42 -7.62
N TRP A 522 12.77 18.11 -7.39
CA TRP A 522 11.84 17.09 -7.85
C TRP A 522 10.46 17.29 -7.23
N LEU A 523 10.35 17.47 -5.91
CA LEU A 523 9.07 17.75 -5.21
C LEU A 523 8.40 19.01 -5.74
N LEU A 524 9.14 20.10 -5.92
CA LEU A 524 8.60 21.37 -6.42
C LEU A 524 8.09 21.29 -7.87
N ARG A 525 8.66 20.39 -8.69
CA ARG A 525 8.20 20.14 -10.08
C ARG A 525 6.96 19.25 -10.13
N ASN A 526 6.80 18.38 -9.14
CA ASN A 526 5.68 17.43 -9.06
C ASN A 526 4.53 17.92 -8.16
N GLN A 527 4.52 19.23 -7.82
CA GLN A 527 3.36 19.84 -7.17
C GLN A 527 2.21 19.94 -8.15
N GLU A 528 1.03 19.50 -7.74
CA GLU A 528 -0.17 19.59 -8.54
C GLU A 528 -0.58 21.06 -8.80
N PRO A 529 -1.33 21.34 -9.87
CA PRO A 529 -1.76 22.71 -10.20
C PRO A 529 -2.54 23.40 -9.09
N ASP A 530 -3.31 22.66 -8.28
CA ASP A 530 -4.09 23.14 -7.14
C ASP A 530 -3.22 23.43 -5.90
N GLY A 531 -1.99 22.92 -5.87
CA GLY A 531 -1.02 23.12 -4.80
C GLY A 531 -0.81 21.93 -3.88
N SER A 532 -1.54 20.84 -4.07
CA SER A 532 -1.36 19.58 -3.36
C SER A 532 -0.20 18.74 -3.93
N TRP A 533 0.08 17.57 -3.32
CA TRP A 533 0.92 16.52 -3.87
C TRP A 533 0.21 15.17 -3.77
N PHE A 534 0.34 14.39 -4.83
CA PHE A 534 -0.15 13.02 -4.88
C PHE A 534 0.58 12.14 -3.87
N GLY A 535 -0.17 11.36 -3.08
CA GLY A 535 0.35 10.35 -2.14
C GLY A 535 0.25 8.96 -2.74
N ARG A 536 1.39 8.27 -2.86
CA ARG A 536 1.46 6.93 -3.45
C ARG A 536 1.01 5.85 -2.46
N TRP A 537 1.42 5.97 -1.19
CA TRP A 537 1.25 4.93 -0.18
C TRP A 537 0.16 5.22 0.84
N GLY A 538 -0.27 6.47 0.96
CA GLY A 538 -1.39 6.90 1.80
C GLY A 538 -2.39 7.74 1.02
N ALA A 539 -3.66 7.74 1.45
CA ALA A 539 -4.79 8.39 0.78
C ALA A 539 -4.84 9.90 1.06
N ASN A 540 -4.78 10.53 0.04
CA ASN A 540 -4.05 10.59 -1.22
C ASN A 540 -3.34 11.94 -1.24
N TYR A 541 -4.02 13.03 -1.72
CA TYR A 541 -3.44 14.37 -1.74
C TYR A 541 -3.27 14.98 -0.35
N ILE A 542 -4.12 14.61 0.64
CA ILE A 542 -3.92 15.01 2.04
C ILE A 542 -2.64 14.38 2.58
N TYR A 543 -2.41 13.08 2.33
CA TYR A 543 -1.20 12.37 2.77
C TYR A 543 0.06 12.94 2.12
N GLY A 544 0.10 13.01 0.78
CA GLY A 544 1.25 13.51 0.04
C GLY A 544 1.60 14.95 0.42
N THR A 545 0.58 15.82 0.60
CA THR A 545 0.80 17.20 1.06
C THR A 545 1.25 17.24 2.51
N GLY A 546 0.71 16.35 3.35
CA GLY A 546 1.08 16.15 4.76
C GLY A 546 2.55 15.79 4.96
N ALA A 547 3.10 14.96 4.06
CA ALA A 547 4.51 14.56 4.07
C ALA A 547 5.44 15.64 3.46
N VAL A 548 5.06 16.21 2.31
CA VAL A 548 5.96 17.11 1.55
C VAL A 548 6.20 18.43 2.24
N VAL A 549 5.19 19.05 2.87
CA VAL A 549 5.36 20.38 3.49
C VAL A 549 6.38 20.35 4.63
N PRO A 550 6.32 19.41 5.62
CA PRO A 550 7.35 19.31 6.66
C PRO A 550 8.75 19.05 6.08
N ALA A 551 8.87 18.15 5.11
CA ALA A 551 10.13 17.80 4.48
C ALA A 551 10.81 18.99 3.77
N LEU A 552 10.04 19.79 3.01
CA LEU A 552 10.55 21.00 2.36
C LEU A 552 11.03 22.01 3.39
N ILE A 553 10.31 22.19 4.50
CA ILE A 553 10.70 23.09 5.58
C ILE A 553 11.96 22.58 6.30
N ALA A 554 12.06 21.29 6.58
CA ALA A 554 13.25 20.66 7.14
C ALA A 554 14.48 20.84 6.23
N ALA A 555 14.28 20.82 4.91
CA ALA A 555 15.30 21.11 3.90
C ALA A 555 15.67 22.60 3.77
N GLY A 556 15.04 23.49 4.57
CA GLY A 556 15.32 24.93 4.58
C GLY A 556 14.51 25.77 3.57
N VAL A 557 13.48 25.20 2.94
CA VAL A 557 12.55 25.96 2.11
C VAL A 557 11.68 26.83 3.01
N GLN A 558 11.70 28.13 2.78
CA GLN A 558 10.99 29.09 3.64
C GLN A 558 9.46 28.91 3.54
N PRO A 559 8.71 28.99 4.67
CA PRO A 559 7.23 28.89 4.67
C PRO A 559 6.54 29.86 3.71
N GLY A 560 7.11 31.02 3.50
CA GLY A 560 6.61 32.05 2.55
C GLY A 560 6.77 31.72 1.06
N LYS A 561 7.40 30.61 0.67
CA LYS A 561 7.52 30.21 -0.73
C LYS A 561 6.16 29.89 -1.35
N PRO A 562 5.92 30.25 -2.64
CA PRO A 562 4.64 30.05 -3.29
C PRO A 562 4.12 28.60 -3.23
N ALA A 563 5.00 27.61 -3.34
CA ALA A 563 4.63 26.20 -3.24
C ALA A 563 4.03 25.85 -1.87
N ILE A 564 4.70 26.22 -0.77
CA ILE A 564 4.20 26.00 0.59
C ILE A 564 2.88 26.74 0.80
N ARG A 565 2.78 28.01 0.38
CA ARG A 565 1.54 28.78 0.53
C ARG A 565 0.35 28.20 -0.24
N ARG A 566 0.58 27.64 -1.45
CA ARG A 566 -0.49 26.95 -2.19
C ARG A 566 -0.96 25.72 -1.46
N ALA A 567 -0.03 24.91 -0.94
CA ALA A 567 -0.35 23.69 -0.18
C ALA A 567 -1.14 24.00 1.10
N VAL A 568 -0.70 24.99 1.88
CA VAL A 568 -1.41 25.43 3.10
C VAL A 568 -2.82 25.91 2.75
N ARG A 569 -2.97 26.70 1.70
CA ARG A 569 -4.28 27.16 1.24
C ARG A 569 -5.17 25.98 0.82
N TRP A 570 -4.63 25.05 0.05
CA TRP A 570 -5.34 23.84 -0.38
C TRP A 570 -5.85 23.06 0.83
N LEU A 571 -5.02 22.80 1.85
CA LEU A 571 -5.44 22.11 3.08
C LEU A 571 -6.54 22.89 3.82
N ILE A 572 -6.44 24.24 3.92
CA ILE A 572 -7.46 25.05 4.57
C ILE A 572 -8.80 25.00 3.83
N GLU A 573 -8.76 25.04 2.49
CA GLU A 573 -9.95 24.97 1.63
C GLU A 573 -10.64 23.60 1.66
N HIS A 574 -9.90 22.52 2.01
CA HIS A 574 -10.43 21.16 2.12
C HIS A 574 -10.69 20.72 3.58
N GLN A 575 -10.59 21.63 4.55
CA GLN A 575 -11.02 21.32 5.91
C GLN A 575 -12.53 21.18 5.98
N ASN A 576 -13.01 20.05 6.51
CA ASN A 576 -14.43 19.80 6.69
C ASN A 576 -15.06 20.76 7.71
N ALA A 577 -16.38 20.90 7.65
CA ALA A 577 -17.14 21.79 8.56
C ALA A 577 -17.02 21.40 10.04
N ASP A 578 -16.77 20.12 10.34
CA ASP A 578 -16.50 19.61 11.68
C ASP A 578 -15.10 19.95 12.21
N GLY A 579 -14.21 20.43 11.35
CA GLY A 579 -12.85 20.81 11.69
C GLY A 579 -11.77 19.76 11.36
N GLY A 580 -12.17 18.53 11.00
CA GLY A 580 -11.26 17.46 10.55
C GLY A 580 -10.95 17.52 9.05
N TRP A 581 -10.22 16.52 8.59
CA TRP A 581 -9.95 16.26 7.17
C TRP A 581 -10.22 14.81 6.83
N GLY A 582 -10.67 14.59 5.60
CA GLY A 582 -10.86 13.27 5.04
C GLY A 582 -10.83 13.30 3.52
N GLU A 583 -10.35 12.20 2.94
CA GLU A 583 -10.27 12.02 1.51
C GLU A 583 -10.64 10.58 1.14
N ASP A 584 -11.59 10.45 0.24
CA ASP A 584 -12.06 9.16 -0.25
C ASP A 584 -11.05 8.56 -1.25
N LEU A 585 -10.85 7.25 -1.20
CA LEU A 585 -9.96 6.51 -2.10
C LEU A 585 -10.33 6.61 -3.59
N ARG A 586 -11.54 7.05 -3.92
CA ARG A 586 -11.93 7.40 -5.30
C ARG A 586 -11.06 8.51 -5.88
N SER A 587 -10.39 9.32 -5.06
CA SER A 587 -9.45 10.34 -5.52
C SER A 587 -8.28 9.78 -6.35
N TYR A 588 -7.96 8.49 -6.22
CA TYR A 588 -6.97 7.81 -7.05
C TYR A 588 -7.41 7.60 -8.50
N THR A 589 -8.71 7.56 -8.76
CA THR A 589 -9.28 7.34 -10.10
C THR A 589 -10.00 8.56 -10.65
N ASP A 590 -10.49 9.45 -9.80
CA ASP A 590 -11.21 10.68 -10.14
C ASP A 590 -10.69 11.85 -9.28
N PRO A 591 -9.88 12.76 -9.87
CA PRO A 591 -9.33 13.91 -9.16
C PRO A 591 -10.37 14.86 -8.55
N SER A 592 -11.64 14.77 -8.95
CA SER A 592 -12.72 15.57 -8.34
C SER A 592 -12.98 15.21 -6.87
N TRP A 593 -12.49 14.05 -6.41
CA TRP A 593 -12.54 13.59 -5.04
C TRP A 593 -11.32 14.04 -4.20
N ALA A 594 -10.34 14.72 -4.80
CA ALA A 594 -9.15 15.19 -4.08
C ALA A 594 -9.54 16.03 -2.84
N GLY A 595 -9.05 15.64 -1.67
CA GLY A 595 -9.33 16.29 -0.39
C GLY A 595 -10.80 16.21 0.07
N ARG A 596 -11.60 15.27 -0.46
CA ARG A 596 -13.02 15.13 -0.12
C ARG A 596 -13.33 13.76 0.43
N GLY A 597 -13.86 13.73 1.63
CA GLY A 597 -14.27 12.53 2.34
C GLY A 597 -14.74 12.88 3.76
N GLU A 598 -15.26 11.90 4.49
CA GLU A 598 -15.54 12.05 5.91
C GLU A 598 -14.24 12.22 6.70
N SER A 599 -14.27 13.02 7.78
CA SER A 599 -13.08 13.27 8.59
C SER A 599 -12.58 11.98 9.25
N THR A 600 -11.28 11.71 9.13
CA THR A 600 -10.61 10.59 9.77
C THR A 600 -9.49 11.07 10.69
N ALA A 601 -9.11 10.26 11.66
CA ALA A 601 -8.08 10.62 12.63
C ALA A 601 -6.69 10.72 11.97
N SER A 602 -6.35 9.76 11.11
CA SER A 602 -5.07 9.74 10.39
C SER A 602 -4.95 10.89 9.40
N GLN A 603 -5.97 11.14 8.55
CA GLN A 603 -5.92 12.21 7.54
C GLN A 603 -5.99 13.61 8.19
N THR A 604 -6.75 13.76 9.27
CA THR A 604 -6.72 14.99 10.06
C THR A 604 -5.31 15.23 10.63
N ALA A 605 -4.66 14.21 11.15
CA ALA A 605 -3.29 14.33 11.66
C ALA A 605 -2.29 14.68 10.56
N TRP A 606 -2.37 14.10 9.36
CA TRP A 606 -1.49 14.43 8.24
C TRP A 606 -1.62 15.90 7.82
N ALA A 607 -2.86 16.41 7.72
CA ALA A 607 -3.09 17.83 7.46
C ALA A 607 -2.49 18.72 8.57
N LEU A 608 -2.65 18.32 9.84
CA LEU A 608 -2.08 19.01 10.98
C LEU A 608 -0.56 19.08 10.94
N LEU A 609 0.13 18.00 10.58
CA LEU A 609 1.59 17.96 10.47
C LEU A 609 2.10 19.03 9.48
N ALA A 610 1.46 19.15 8.31
CA ALA A 610 1.81 20.18 7.33
C ALA A 610 1.53 21.60 7.83
N LEU A 611 0.35 21.83 8.42
CA LEU A 611 -0.06 23.16 8.89
C LEU A 611 0.79 23.65 10.05
N ILE A 612 1.14 22.75 10.98
CA ILE A 612 2.02 23.05 12.12
C ILE A 612 3.43 23.37 11.62
N ALA A 613 3.96 22.60 10.66
CA ALA A 613 5.26 22.86 10.08
C ALA A 613 5.33 24.21 9.35
N ALA A 614 4.27 24.58 8.63
CA ALA A 614 4.18 25.88 7.97
C ALA A 614 4.11 27.06 8.96
N GLY A 615 3.40 26.90 10.06
CA GLY A 615 3.43 27.77 11.23
C GLY A 615 2.85 29.17 11.04
N ASP A 616 2.27 29.50 9.88
CA ASP A 616 1.67 30.82 9.69
C ASP A 616 0.31 30.95 10.45
N PRO A 617 -0.16 32.18 10.75
CA PRO A 617 -1.33 32.40 11.59
C PRO A 617 -2.63 31.79 11.03
N GLU A 618 -2.77 31.64 9.72
CA GLU A 618 -3.96 31.04 9.10
C GLU A 618 -3.92 29.54 9.20
N ALA A 619 -2.77 28.93 8.87
CA ALA A 619 -2.50 27.50 9.08
C ALA A 619 -2.76 27.09 10.53
N MET A 620 -2.27 27.87 11.50
CA MET A 620 -2.46 27.57 12.91
C MET A 620 -3.90 27.69 13.39
N ARG A 621 -4.73 28.58 12.80
CA ARG A 621 -6.17 28.61 13.10
C ARG A 621 -6.91 27.36 12.56
N ALA A 622 -6.52 26.88 11.37
CA ALA A 622 -7.05 25.62 10.85
C ALA A 622 -6.60 24.44 11.72
N ALA A 623 -5.34 24.42 12.13
CA ALA A 623 -4.81 23.41 13.05
C ALA A 623 -5.54 23.41 14.40
N ASP A 624 -5.89 24.58 14.96
CA ASP A 624 -6.68 24.66 16.21
C ASP A 624 -8.02 23.91 16.09
N ARG A 625 -8.70 24.01 14.92
CA ARG A 625 -9.96 23.27 14.69
C ARG A 625 -9.75 21.77 14.55
N GLY A 626 -8.71 21.34 13.83
CA GLY A 626 -8.41 19.93 13.66
C GLY A 626 -8.00 19.24 14.98
N VAL A 627 -7.25 19.96 15.82
CA VAL A 627 -6.88 19.48 17.16
C VAL A 627 -8.12 19.35 18.03
N ALA A 628 -9.07 20.29 17.97
CA ALA A 628 -10.35 20.19 18.67
C ALA A 628 -11.13 18.96 18.19
N TRP A 629 -11.22 18.75 16.89
CA TRP A 629 -11.87 17.57 16.32
C TRP A 629 -11.26 16.24 16.83
N LEU A 630 -9.91 16.13 16.84
CA LEU A 630 -9.24 14.95 17.40
C LEU A 630 -9.58 14.74 18.90
N ALA A 631 -9.62 15.83 19.68
CA ALA A 631 -9.93 15.73 21.10
C ALA A 631 -11.39 15.33 21.36
N ASP A 632 -12.33 15.82 20.54
CA ASP A 632 -13.77 15.60 20.68
C ASP A 632 -14.23 14.22 20.18
N THR A 633 -13.50 13.63 19.21
CA THR A 633 -13.82 12.32 18.60
C THR A 633 -13.06 11.15 19.22
N GLN A 634 -12.15 11.43 20.16
CA GLN A 634 -11.35 10.39 20.80
C GLN A 634 -12.22 9.50 21.69
N ARG A 635 -12.01 8.18 21.60
CA ARG A 635 -12.65 7.17 22.43
C ARG A 635 -12.11 7.20 23.87
N GLU A 636 -12.85 6.57 24.77
CA GLU A 636 -12.45 6.48 26.19
C GLU A 636 -11.13 5.72 26.39
N ASP A 637 -10.82 4.73 25.54
CA ASP A 637 -9.57 3.97 25.56
C ASP A 637 -8.36 4.75 25.04
N GLY A 638 -8.56 5.96 24.52
CA GLY A 638 -7.51 6.81 23.97
C GLY A 638 -7.26 6.65 22.46
N GLY A 639 -7.94 5.70 21.80
CA GLY A 639 -7.91 5.52 20.34
C GLY A 639 -8.97 6.33 19.59
N TRP A 640 -9.08 6.11 18.30
CA TRP A 640 -10.11 6.66 17.41
C TRP A 640 -10.76 5.56 16.57
N ASP A 641 -12.02 5.75 16.19
CA ASP A 641 -12.68 4.92 15.20
C ASP A 641 -12.35 5.43 13.80
N GLU A 642 -11.81 4.55 12.98
CA GLU A 642 -11.48 4.84 11.58
C GLU A 642 -11.76 3.60 10.73
N PRO A 643 -13.03 3.40 10.33
CA PRO A 643 -13.41 2.26 9.50
C PRO A 643 -13.07 2.47 8.01
N VAL A 644 -12.68 3.68 7.64
CA VAL A 644 -12.33 4.07 6.26
C VAL A 644 -10.89 3.67 5.99
N PHE A 645 -10.64 3.12 4.81
CA PHE A 645 -9.28 2.78 4.40
C PHE A 645 -8.51 4.05 4.02
N THR A 646 -7.32 4.21 4.54
CA THR A 646 -6.47 5.38 4.33
C THR A 646 -5.09 5.06 3.77
N GLY A 647 -4.83 3.80 3.44
CA GLY A 647 -3.61 3.33 2.79
C GLY A 647 -3.87 2.63 1.48
N THR A 648 -2.84 2.45 0.69
CA THR A 648 -2.90 1.72 -0.58
C THR A 648 -1.65 0.90 -0.83
N GLY A 649 -1.84 -0.32 -1.34
CA GLY A 649 -0.79 -1.09 -1.98
C GLY A 649 -0.65 -0.72 -3.46
N PHE A 650 -1.79 -0.59 -4.16
CA PHE A 650 -1.83 -0.20 -5.59
C PHE A 650 -2.92 0.86 -5.81
N PRO A 651 -2.55 2.12 -6.10
CA PRO A 651 -3.51 3.17 -6.41
C PRO A 651 -4.50 2.75 -7.50
N GLY A 652 -5.79 2.89 -7.22
CA GLY A 652 -6.85 2.48 -8.14
C GLY A 652 -7.30 1.01 -8.06
N ASP A 653 -6.49 0.11 -7.47
CA ASP A 653 -6.78 -1.33 -7.49
C ASP A 653 -6.78 -2.03 -6.12
N PHE A 654 -5.88 -1.67 -5.20
CA PHE A 654 -5.74 -2.37 -3.93
C PHE A 654 -5.48 -1.42 -2.78
N TYR A 655 -6.27 -1.51 -1.71
CA TYR A 655 -6.26 -0.59 -0.59
C TYR A 655 -6.13 -1.30 0.74
N ILE A 656 -5.60 -0.59 1.73
CA ILE A 656 -5.28 -1.12 3.05
C ILE A 656 -5.81 -0.16 4.13
N ASN A 657 -6.45 -0.70 5.16
CA ASN A 657 -6.75 0.00 6.39
C ASN A 657 -5.68 -0.33 7.43
N TYR A 658 -4.77 0.60 7.66
CA TYR A 658 -3.73 0.50 8.67
C TYR A 658 -4.30 0.82 10.05
N HIS A 659 -4.55 -0.17 10.87
CA HIS A 659 -5.21 0.04 12.17
C HIS A 659 -4.39 0.89 13.13
N LEU A 660 -3.06 0.95 12.99
CA LEU A 660 -2.22 1.78 13.86
C LEU A 660 -2.17 3.26 13.42
N TYR A 661 -2.45 3.59 12.16
CA TYR A 661 -2.44 4.97 11.65
C TYR A 661 -3.35 5.90 12.44
N ARG A 662 -4.53 5.42 12.81
CA ARG A 662 -5.53 6.16 13.60
C ARG A 662 -5.05 6.50 15.03
N ILE A 663 -3.87 6.01 15.45
CA ILE A 663 -3.28 6.27 16.77
C ILE A 663 -1.96 7.03 16.62
N VAL A 664 -0.99 6.51 15.84
CA VAL A 664 0.36 7.08 15.77
C VAL A 664 0.37 8.49 15.20
N PHE A 665 -0.37 8.75 14.11
CA PHE A 665 -0.40 10.07 13.50
C PHE A 665 -1.08 11.11 14.38
N PRO A 666 -2.26 10.87 15.00
CA PRO A 666 -2.84 11.78 15.99
C PRO A 666 -1.92 12.05 17.18
N VAL A 667 -1.22 11.06 17.72
CA VAL A 667 -0.24 11.24 18.82
C VAL A 667 0.88 12.19 18.37
N SER A 668 1.48 11.96 17.20
CA SER A 668 2.52 12.84 16.66
C SER A 668 1.99 14.27 16.41
N ALA A 669 0.83 14.41 15.77
CA ALA A 669 0.25 15.72 15.46
C ALA A 669 -0.08 16.53 16.73
N LEU A 670 -0.72 15.91 17.72
CA LEU A 670 -1.04 16.54 19.01
C LEU A 670 0.25 16.93 19.76
N GLY A 671 1.27 16.06 19.75
CA GLY A 671 2.57 16.33 20.36
C GLY A 671 3.27 17.53 19.74
N ARG A 672 3.39 17.55 18.40
CA ARG A 672 4.00 18.68 17.65
C ARG A 672 3.19 19.98 17.82
N TYR A 673 1.84 19.89 17.82
CA TYR A 673 1.00 21.05 18.10
C TYR A 673 1.28 21.69 19.46
N LEU A 674 1.29 20.88 20.51
CA LEU A 674 1.58 21.37 21.86
C LEU A 674 3.03 21.86 22.01
N GLY A 675 3.97 21.26 21.30
CA GLY A 675 5.36 21.74 21.21
C GLY A 675 5.50 23.10 20.56
N SER A 676 4.74 23.36 19.49
CA SER A 676 4.75 24.66 18.77
C SER A 676 4.11 25.81 19.53
N ARG A 677 3.40 25.52 20.63
CA ARG A 677 2.73 26.53 21.48
C ARG A 677 3.54 26.92 22.74
N ARG A 678 4.64 26.20 23.00
CA ARG A 678 5.59 26.54 24.08
C ARG A 678 6.55 27.62 23.61
#